data_40d1c2f6d8f486fa84fa5aff795873ea
#
_entry.id   40d1c2f6d8f486fa84fa5aff795873ea
#
_cell.length_a   1.000
_cell.length_b   1.000
_cell.length_c   1.000
_cell.angle_alpha   90.00
_cell.angle_beta   90.00
_cell.angle_gamma   90.00
#
_symmetry.space_group_name_H-M   'P 1'
#
loop_
_entity.id
_entity.type
_entity.pdbx_description
1 polymer ?
#
loop_
_entity_poly.entity_id
_entity_poly.type
_entity_poly.pdbx_seq_one_letter_code
_entity_poly.pdbx_strand_id
1 'polypeptide(L)'
;LQKSGIAVSCSAGNEASMGRNDAVFGSERMSADLFDYGTVGSPASYEWPMAVASSAVNFQESKMAETISIDGVGSMDVSSFSSWGVTADLRLKPEITTPGSDIYSSVPGNDYDYMNGTSMAAPYYAGCFALVKQYVNENFPNTQKKDSAEFINSLIMSTAVPFRAYGKSTYFSPRRIGAGFVSVDGAMKTPVYLTQNDGVSRPKIELGEDTDGVLEFSFKAHNFSGESQTYTLREAVLTDSFIKDSNGKYINTLTSKRINAKDYTIEYTKGAQNGIVTLSSGESKTIGVKITVSDEFMTSYREVFKNGFFVDGFIFLDGESEEQPTLSIPFVSFNGDWSNPMLFDNTLYDSEPSYLGKEWGLMVTDGKSYYPLGANMFEKGTEYGIDSKYCAYSENALQSKLNKPYVTVSVGLIRNGKRMDYNLFTQSGVFRYCGSSLFEYARKTNNPNNSEIGLLWGGKSGLVNGQSYVYKVSTTPANYKSKRVTISFPFVVDNEKPTVESVDYRIENGEAVLTVKIKDNRYVMGFEMFDKNNRSLGSVSFKNIEMQNGVYTYTVNVSEKSRKQLSLLSDIKLYVVDYAYNETYASASLSGEIPSQEPIDPDFLTRARMYEFTPSSSVVEMSEKASTENEMTTFFEKLFEKIKNAF
;
A
#
# COMPACT_ATOMS: atom_id res chain seq x y z
N LEU A 1 -13.62 -25.04 8.59
CA LEU A 1 -14.98 -24.80 8.05
C LEU A 1 -15.15 -25.47 6.69
N GLN A 2 -14.31 -25.16 5.71
CA GLN A 2 -14.47 -25.66 4.35
C GLN A 2 -14.34 -27.20 4.23
N LYS A 3 -13.39 -27.80 4.96
CA LYS A 3 -13.30 -29.30 5.06
C LYS A 3 -14.55 -29.95 5.65
N SER A 4 -15.37 -29.15 6.35
CA SER A 4 -16.68 -29.59 6.91
C SER A 4 -17.86 -29.28 5.97
N GLY A 5 -17.60 -28.94 4.69
CA GLY A 5 -18.63 -28.62 3.70
C GLY A 5 -19.26 -27.23 3.83
N ILE A 6 -18.69 -26.37 4.69
CA ILE A 6 -19.15 -24.98 4.87
C ILE A 6 -18.45 -24.07 3.87
N ALA A 7 -19.21 -23.43 2.98
CA ALA A 7 -18.69 -22.39 2.10
C ALA A 7 -18.42 -21.11 2.90
N VAL A 8 -17.28 -20.48 2.62
CA VAL A 8 -16.89 -19.20 3.23
C VAL A 8 -16.72 -18.17 2.14
N SER A 9 -17.57 -17.16 2.12
CA SER A 9 -17.50 -15.99 1.25
C SER A 9 -16.89 -14.83 2.01
N CYS A 10 -15.88 -14.18 1.43
CA CYS A 10 -15.19 -13.05 2.04
C CYS A 10 -15.07 -11.89 1.06
N SER A 11 -15.34 -10.69 1.53
CA SER A 11 -15.09 -9.47 0.78
C SER A 11 -13.59 -9.34 0.45
N ALA A 12 -13.26 -9.06 -0.81
CA ALA A 12 -11.86 -8.88 -1.22
C ALA A 12 -11.18 -7.68 -0.54
N GLY A 13 -11.97 -6.67 -0.16
CA GLY A 13 -11.51 -5.41 0.41
C GLY A 13 -11.82 -4.22 -0.51
N ASN A 14 -11.76 -3.01 0.05
CA ASN A 14 -12.13 -1.78 -0.66
C ASN A 14 -10.92 -0.84 -0.86
N GLU A 15 -9.73 -1.42 -1.01
CA GLU A 15 -8.46 -0.71 -1.03
C GLU A 15 -7.95 -0.43 -2.46
N ALA A 16 -8.74 -0.74 -3.50
CA ALA A 16 -8.36 -0.59 -4.90
C ALA A 16 -6.97 -1.19 -5.19
N SER A 17 -6.13 -0.45 -5.92
CA SER A 17 -4.72 -0.76 -6.12
C SER A 17 -3.87 0.10 -5.18
N MET A 18 -3.17 -0.50 -4.24
CA MET A 18 -2.29 0.16 -3.26
C MET A 18 -2.97 1.16 -2.30
N GLY A 19 -4.27 0.98 -2.02
CA GLY A 19 -4.98 1.86 -1.08
C GLY A 19 -5.18 3.30 -1.56
N ARG A 20 -4.90 3.59 -2.82
CA ARG A 20 -5.20 4.90 -3.42
C ARG A 20 -6.61 4.90 -3.99
N ASN A 21 -7.47 5.66 -3.38
CA ASN A 21 -8.69 6.11 -4.01
C ASN A 21 -8.31 7.27 -4.93
N ASP A 22 -8.41 7.07 -6.25
CA ASP A 22 -8.07 8.08 -7.26
C ASP A 22 -8.80 9.42 -7.04
N ALA A 23 -9.96 9.39 -6.38
CA ALA A 23 -10.73 10.58 -6.01
C ALA A 23 -10.07 11.42 -4.89
N VAL A 24 -9.21 10.84 -4.06
CA VAL A 24 -8.60 11.51 -2.90
C VAL A 24 -7.19 12.02 -3.22
N PHE A 25 -6.44 11.34 -4.09
CA PHE A 25 -5.01 11.60 -4.31
C PHE A 25 -4.68 12.17 -5.69
N GLY A 26 -5.67 12.48 -6.51
CA GLY A 26 -5.46 12.96 -7.88
C GLY A 26 -4.82 11.91 -8.79
N SER A 27 -4.51 12.32 -10.02
CA SER A 27 -4.00 11.47 -11.10
C SER A 27 -2.52 11.11 -11.00
N GLU A 28 -1.91 11.07 -9.82
CA GLU A 28 -0.53 10.61 -9.70
C GLU A 28 -0.44 9.13 -10.04
N ARG A 29 -0.01 8.89 -11.24
CA ARG A 29 0.11 7.59 -11.88
C ARG A 29 1.34 6.90 -11.34
N MET A 30 1.21 5.61 -11.09
CA MET A 30 2.28 4.83 -10.52
C MET A 30 3.38 4.55 -11.53
N SER A 31 4.64 4.66 -11.10
CA SER A 31 5.78 4.23 -11.90
C SER A 31 5.61 2.77 -12.32
N ALA A 32 6.01 2.45 -13.56
CA ALA A 32 6.02 1.08 -14.06
C ALA A 32 6.97 0.15 -13.28
N ASP A 33 7.83 0.69 -12.45
CA ASP A 33 8.76 -0.10 -11.61
C ASP A 33 8.12 -0.65 -10.33
N LEU A 34 6.86 -0.28 -10.04
CA LEU A 34 6.13 -0.74 -8.86
C LEU A 34 5.11 -1.82 -9.23
N PHE A 35 5.26 -3.01 -8.66
CA PHE A 35 4.51 -4.17 -9.11
C PHE A 35 3.72 -4.95 -8.07
N ASP A 36 3.57 -4.51 -6.85
CA ASP A 36 2.65 -5.17 -5.93
C ASP A 36 1.37 -4.34 -5.72
N TYR A 37 0.40 -4.54 -6.60
CA TYR A 37 -0.94 -3.94 -6.46
C TYR A 37 -1.87 -4.78 -5.58
N GLY A 38 -1.39 -5.90 -5.02
CA GLY A 38 -2.18 -6.79 -4.18
C GLY A 38 -2.68 -6.11 -2.91
N THR A 39 -3.98 -5.86 -2.83
CA THR A 39 -4.64 -5.18 -1.70
C THR A 39 -5.74 -6.05 -1.08
N VAL A 40 -5.87 -7.29 -1.52
CA VAL A 40 -6.86 -8.21 -0.95
C VAL A 40 -6.61 -8.43 0.53
N GLY A 41 -7.61 -8.08 1.35
CA GLY A 41 -7.53 -8.11 2.80
C GLY A 41 -7.66 -9.51 3.40
N SER A 42 -7.32 -9.64 4.69
CA SER A 42 -7.62 -10.84 5.47
C SER A 42 -9.09 -10.80 5.92
N PRO A 43 -9.83 -11.95 5.92
CA PRO A 43 -9.38 -13.31 5.60
C PRO A 43 -9.47 -13.70 4.12
N ALA A 44 -9.89 -12.82 3.21
CA ALA A 44 -10.05 -13.13 1.78
C ALA A 44 -8.75 -13.56 1.11
N SER A 45 -7.60 -13.05 1.59
CA SER A 45 -6.27 -13.43 1.11
C SER A 45 -5.83 -14.84 1.49
N TYR A 46 -6.55 -15.54 2.37
CA TYR A 46 -6.25 -16.93 2.71
C TYR A 46 -6.62 -17.88 1.57
N GLU A 47 -6.06 -19.08 1.59
CA GLU A 47 -6.23 -20.08 0.53
C GLU A 47 -7.71 -20.44 0.29
N TRP A 48 -8.44 -20.75 1.35
CA TRP A 48 -9.74 -21.40 1.27
C TRP A 48 -10.97 -20.49 1.14
N PRO A 49 -11.06 -19.29 1.73
CA PRO A 49 -12.22 -18.44 1.53
C PRO A 49 -12.38 -18.04 0.07
N MET A 50 -13.61 -17.94 -0.42
CA MET A 50 -13.92 -17.33 -1.70
C MET A 50 -13.76 -15.81 -1.55
N ALA A 51 -12.75 -15.23 -2.16
CA ALA A 51 -12.55 -13.79 -2.20
C ALA A 51 -13.43 -13.19 -3.30
N VAL A 52 -14.31 -12.29 -2.94
CA VAL A 52 -15.30 -11.71 -3.85
C VAL A 52 -15.00 -10.25 -4.14
N ALA A 53 -14.75 -9.96 -5.42
CA ALA A 53 -14.61 -8.59 -5.94
C ALA A 53 -15.98 -7.94 -6.16
N SER A 54 -15.99 -6.62 -6.21
CA SER A 54 -17.18 -5.80 -6.47
C SER A 54 -17.21 -5.28 -7.91
N SER A 55 -18.37 -5.40 -8.56
CA SER A 55 -18.67 -4.70 -9.80
C SER A 55 -19.69 -3.59 -9.59
N ALA A 56 -19.55 -2.54 -10.39
CA ALA A 56 -20.57 -1.52 -10.62
C ALA A 56 -21.39 -1.92 -11.84
N VAL A 57 -22.69 -2.04 -11.66
CA VAL A 57 -23.64 -2.28 -12.78
C VAL A 57 -24.39 -0.97 -13.00
N ASN A 58 -24.14 -0.28 -14.09
CA ASN A 58 -24.91 0.89 -14.47
C ASN A 58 -26.27 0.44 -15.05
N PHE A 59 -27.26 0.35 -14.21
CA PHE A 59 -28.64 0.19 -14.65
C PHE A 59 -29.16 1.53 -15.18
N GLN A 60 -29.30 1.68 -16.50
CA GLN A 60 -30.21 2.70 -17.02
C GLN A 60 -31.63 2.17 -16.81
N GLU A 61 -32.42 2.87 -16.01
CA GLU A 61 -33.75 2.46 -15.51
C GLU A 61 -34.76 1.98 -16.57
N SER A 62 -34.54 2.23 -17.84
CA SER A 62 -35.54 1.97 -18.90
C SER A 62 -35.34 0.65 -19.68
N LYS A 63 -34.32 -0.18 -19.39
CA LYS A 63 -34.02 -1.40 -20.16
C LYS A 63 -33.58 -2.61 -19.34
N MET A 64 -34.00 -2.70 -18.10
CA MET A 64 -33.55 -3.74 -17.15
C MET A 64 -33.91 -5.19 -17.54
N ALA A 65 -34.92 -5.40 -18.35
CA ALA A 65 -35.39 -6.75 -18.69
C ALA A 65 -34.76 -7.37 -19.94
N GLU A 66 -34.11 -6.58 -20.81
CA GLU A 66 -33.61 -7.06 -22.09
C GLU A 66 -32.11 -6.98 -22.28
N THR A 67 -31.34 -6.45 -21.31
CA THR A 67 -29.92 -6.12 -21.52
C THR A 67 -28.95 -6.75 -20.53
N ILE A 68 -29.30 -7.82 -19.86
CA ILE A 68 -28.32 -8.77 -19.34
C ILE A 68 -28.04 -9.81 -20.44
N SER A 69 -27.73 -9.36 -21.60
CA SER A 69 -27.03 -10.13 -22.60
C SER A 69 -25.55 -10.09 -22.21
N ILE A 70 -25.06 -11.19 -21.76
CA ILE A 70 -23.70 -11.43 -21.28
C ILE A 70 -22.66 -11.30 -22.43
N ASP A 71 -23.09 -11.09 -23.63
CA ASP A 71 -22.29 -10.88 -24.83
C ASP A 71 -21.75 -9.44 -25.03
N GLY A 72 -21.51 -8.74 -23.98
CA GLY A 72 -20.58 -7.60 -24.04
C GLY A 72 -21.22 -6.22 -24.31
N VAL A 73 -22.47 -5.99 -24.01
CA VAL A 73 -23.12 -4.67 -24.16
C VAL A 73 -23.78 -4.15 -22.88
N GLY A 74 -23.66 -4.82 -21.76
CA GLY A 74 -23.93 -4.21 -20.47
C GLY A 74 -22.73 -3.37 -20.03
N SER A 75 -22.97 -2.15 -19.54
CA SER A 75 -21.91 -1.32 -18.96
C SER A 75 -21.54 -1.83 -17.57
N MET A 76 -20.92 -3.01 -17.48
CA MET A 76 -20.29 -3.48 -16.25
C MET A 76 -18.89 -2.93 -16.15
N ASP A 77 -18.53 -2.44 -14.99
CA ASP A 77 -17.17 -2.11 -14.63
C ASP A 77 -16.82 -2.71 -13.27
N VAL A 78 -15.56 -2.89 -13.00
CA VAL A 78 -15.13 -3.24 -11.65
C VAL A 78 -15.25 -1.98 -10.79
N SER A 79 -15.85 -2.11 -9.60
CA SER A 79 -15.93 -0.98 -8.68
C SER A 79 -14.55 -0.41 -8.41
N SER A 80 -14.40 0.91 -8.48
CA SER A 80 -13.09 1.58 -8.36
C SER A 80 -12.35 1.25 -7.06
N PHE A 81 -13.11 0.98 -6.01
CA PHE A 81 -12.59 0.61 -4.70
C PHE A 81 -12.21 -0.89 -4.57
N SER A 82 -12.68 -1.78 -5.45
CA SER A 82 -12.47 -3.22 -5.29
C SER A 82 -10.99 -3.60 -5.27
N SER A 83 -10.58 -4.32 -4.22
CA SER A 83 -9.18 -4.71 -4.02
C SER A 83 -8.65 -5.64 -5.10
N TRP A 84 -7.36 -5.50 -5.41
CA TRP A 84 -6.64 -6.26 -6.43
C TRP A 84 -5.83 -7.41 -5.82
N GLY A 85 -5.65 -8.48 -6.58
CA GLY A 85 -4.61 -9.49 -6.37
C GLY A 85 -3.34 -9.15 -7.18
N VAL A 86 -2.37 -9.93 -7.08
CA VAL A 86 -2.26 -11.25 -6.43
C VAL A 86 -2.04 -11.11 -4.92
N THR A 87 -2.09 -12.24 -4.19
CA THR A 87 -1.56 -12.28 -2.82
C THR A 87 -0.04 -12.18 -2.83
N ALA A 88 0.56 -11.95 -1.66
CA ALA A 88 2.01 -11.85 -1.54
C ALA A 88 2.77 -13.09 -2.04
N ASP A 89 2.15 -14.27 -2.04
CA ASP A 89 2.68 -15.54 -2.55
C ASP A 89 2.20 -15.90 -3.95
N LEU A 90 1.84 -14.88 -4.77
CA LEU A 90 1.42 -14.98 -6.17
C LEU A 90 0.16 -15.84 -6.40
N ARG A 91 -0.67 -16.04 -5.38
CA ARG A 91 -1.97 -16.71 -5.55
C ARG A 91 -2.99 -15.75 -6.16
N LEU A 92 -3.83 -16.29 -7.04
CA LEU A 92 -4.89 -15.53 -7.67
C LEU A 92 -6.03 -15.27 -6.69
N LYS A 93 -6.22 -14.01 -6.38
CA LYS A 93 -7.31 -13.39 -5.62
C LYS A 93 -7.61 -12.03 -6.26
N PRO A 94 -8.86 -11.54 -6.24
CA PRO A 94 -10.09 -12.28 -5.87
C PRO A 94 -10.33 -13.47 -6.78
N GLU A 95 -11.31 -14.32 -6.44
CA GLU A 95 -11.65 -15.51 -7.23
C GLU A 95 -12.87 -15.33 -8.12
N ILE A 96 -13.76 -14.39 -7.76
CA ILE A 96 -15.01 -14.12 -8.48
C ILE A 96 -15.44 -12.67 -8.28
N THR A 97 -16.26 -12.16 -9.18
CA THR A 97 -16.86 -10.82 -9.11
C THR A 97 -18.38 -10.92 -9.05
N THR A 98 -18.98 -10.13 -8.16
CA THR A 98 -20.44 -9.97 -8.04
C THR A 98 -20.82 -8.50 -7.89
N PRO A 99 -22.11 -8.11 -8.06
CA PRO A 99 -22.55 -6.76 -7.77
C PRO A 99 -22.21 -6.35 -6.34
N GLY A 100 -21.66 -5.14 -6.17
CA GLY A 100 -21.30 -4.58 -4.87
C GLY A 100 -21.34 -3.06 -4.82
N SER A 101 -21.70 -2.38 -5.93
CA SER A 101 -21.97 -0.95 -5.95
C SER A 101 -23.47 -0.71 -6.09
N ASP A 102 -23.96 0.29 -5.38
CA ASP A 102 -25.37 0.73 -5.37
C ASP A 102 -26.36 -0.41 -5.03
N ILE A 103 -25.98 -1.19 -4.03
CA ILE A 103 -26.79 -2.32 -3.57
C ILE A 103 -27.83 -1.83 -2.57
N TYR A 104 -29.11 -1.87 -2.98
CA TYR A 104 -30.25 -1.56 -2.12
C TYR A 104 -30.61 -2.77 -1.26
N SER A 105 -30.51 -2.65 0.04
CA SER A 105 -30.77 -3.72 0.98
C SER A 105 -31.20 -3.20 2.36
N SER A 106 -31.60 -4.13 3.24
CA SER A 106 -32.02 -3.82 4.60
C SER A 106 -30.86 -3.27 5.44
N VAL A 107 -31.14 -2.24 6.22
CA VAL A 107 -30.21 -1.63 7.17
C VAL A 107 -30.79 -1.63 8.60
N PRO A 108 -29.99 -1.40 9.64
CA PRO A 108 -30.49 -1.27 11.01
C PRO A 108 -31.60 -0.21 11.13
N GLY A 109 -32.58 -0.47 12.01
CA GLY A 109 -33.70 0.46 12.22
C GLY A 109 -34.97 0.11 11.42
N ASN A 110 -35.02 -1.10 10.81
CA ASN A 110 -36.14 -1.55 9.98
C ASN A 110 -36.34 -0.65 8.75
N ASP A 111 -35.23 -0.31 8.11
CA ASP A 111 -35.15 0.57 6.94
C ASP A 111 -34.35 -0.10 5.81
N TYR A 112 -34.28 0.56 4.67
CA TYR A 112 -33.54 0.16 3.49
C TYR A 112 -32.70 1.31 2.97
N ASP A 113 -31.48 1.02 2.53
CA ASP A 113 -30.58 2.02 1.97
C ASP A 113 -29.65 1.41 0.92
N TYR A 114 -29.00 2.29 0.15
CA TYR A 114 -27.97 1.93 -0.82
C TYR A 114 -26.60 1.89 -0.17
N MET A 115 -25.88 0.80 -0.39
CA MET A 115 -24.53 0.63 0.11
C MET A 115 -23.57 0.17 -0.98
N ASN A 116 -22.30 0.56 -0.84
CA ASN A 116 -21.20 0.22 -1.74
C ASN A 116 -20.10 -0.52 -1.00
N GLY A 117 -19.58 -1.57 -1.58
CA GLY A 117 -18.47 -2.31 -1.00
C GLY A 117 -18.38 -3.77 -1.48
N THR A 118 -17.19 -4.34 -1.43
CA THR A 118 -17.02 -5.79 -1.53
C THR A 118 -17.75 -6.52 -0.39
N SER A 119 -18.10 -5.80 0.68
CA SER A 119 -18.96 -6.27 1.77
C SER A 119 -20.41 -6.54 1.31
N MET A 120 -20.88 -5.90 0.23
CA MET A 120 -22.17 -6.16 -0.42
C MET A 120 -22.04 -7.27 -1.47
N ALA A 121 -20.89 -7.36 -2.12
CA ALA A 121 -20.58 -8.39 -3.09
C ALA A 121 -20.49 -9.81 -2.45
N ALA A 122 -19.87 -9.92 -1.27
CA ALA A 122 -19.69 -11.22 -0.61
C ALA A 122 -21.00 -11.92 -0.23
N PRO A 123 -22.01 -11.29 0.39
CA PRO A 123 -23.31 -11.94 0.65
C PRO A 123 -24.08 -12.21 -0.64
N TYR A 124 -23.93 -11.40 -1.69
CA TYR A 124 -24.51 -11.71 -3.00
C TYR A 124 -23.98 -13.05 -3.52
N TYR A 125 -22.65 -13.28 -3.46
CA TYR A 125 -22.06 -14.58 -3.79
C TYR A 125 -22.63 -15.72 -2.93
N ALA A 126 -22.78 -15.50 -1.63
CA ALA A 126 -23.35 -16.52 -0.73
C ALA A 126 -24.77 -16.93 -1.15
N GLY A 127 -25.57 -15.98 -1.61
CA GLY A 127 -26.90 -16.25 -2.19
C GLY A 127 -26.81 -17.06 -3.49
N CYS A 128 -25.92 -16.69 -4.40
CA CYS A 128 -25.66 -17.46 -5.63
C CYS A 128 -25.22 -18.88 -5.33
N PHE A 129 -24.31 -19.06 -4.38
CA PHE A 129 -23.86 -20.38 -3.93
C PHE A 129 -25.02 -21.24 -3.40
N ALA A 130 -25.90 -20.66 -2.58
CA ALA A 130 -27.06 -21.37 -2.02
C ALA A 130 -28.01 -21.82 -3.11
N LEU A 131 -28.31 -21.00 -4.11
CA LEU A 131 -29.16 -21.32 -5.24
C LEU A 131 -28.57 -22.47 -6.08
N VAL A 132 -27.27 -22.38 -6.43
CA VAL A 132 -26.61 -23.45 -7.20
C VAL A 132 -26.54 -24.74 -6.39
N LYS A 133 -26.27 -24.67 -5.09
CA LYS A 133 -26.25 -25.84 -4.20
C LYS A 133 -27.65 -26.50 -4.12
N GLN A 134 -28.72 -25.72 -3.98
CA GLN A 134 -30.08 -26.22 -4.00
C GLN A 134 -30.36 -26.94 -5.31
N TYR A 135 -30.09 -26.31 -6.44
CA TYR A 135 -30.30 -26.89 -7.77
C TYR A 135 -29.57 -28.24 -7.94
N VAL A 136 -28.28 -28.29 -7.54
CA VAL A 136 -27.49 -29.52 -7.60
C VAL A 136 -28.09 -30.63 -6.74
N ASN A 137 -28.55 -30.31 -5.53
CA ASN A 137 -29.17 -31.30 -4.63
C ASN A 137 -30.46 -31.85 -5.18
N GLU A 138 -31.27 -31.04 -5.86
CA GLU A 138 -32.54 -31.43 -6.44
C GLU A 138 -32.38 -32.23 -7.75
N ASN A 139 -31.45 -31.80 -8.62
CA ASN A 139 -31.33 -32.35 -9.97
C ASN A 139 -30.24 -33.44 -10.09
N PHE A 140 -29.26 -33.44 -9.19
CA PHE A 140 -28.16 -34.42 -9.19
C PHE A 140 -27.98 -35.13 -7.84
N PRO A 141 -29.06 -35.75 -7.27
CA PRO A 141 -29.04 -36.29 -5.92
C PRO A 141 -28.02 -37.42 -5.72
N ASN A 142 -27.63 -38.10 -6.80
CA ASN A 142 -26.68 -39.21 -6.78
C ASN A 142 -25.22 -38.77 -6.94
N THR A 143 -24.96 -37.47 -7.11
CA THR A 143 -23.58 -36.94 -7.23
C THR A 143 -22.91 -37.01 -5.87
N GLN A 144 -21.84 -37.81 -5.75
CA GLN A 144 -21.08 -37.96 -4.50
C GLN A 144 -20.46 -36.65 -3.99
N LYS A 145 -20.32 -35.64 -4.86
CA LYS A 145 -19.71 -34.35 -4.56
C LYS A 145 -20.72 -33.23 -4.23
N LYS A 146 -22.03 -33.51 -4.27
CA LYS A 146 -23.08 -32.48 -4.10
C LYS A 146 -22.98 -31.66 -2.82
N ASP A 147 -22.45 -32.23 -1.76
CA ASP A 147 -22.27 -31.56 -0.47
C ASP A 147 -20.91 -30.84 -0.35
N SER A 148 -20.06 -30.98 -1.35
CA SER A 148 -18.75 -30.34 -1.37
C SER A 148 -18.87 -28.86 -1.75
N ALA A 149 -18.44 -27.96 -0.87
CA ALA A 149 -18.36 -26.52 -1.17
C ALA A 149 -17.45 -26.25 -2.38
N GLU A 150 -16.37 -27.02 -2.55
CA GLU A 150 -15.44 -26.87 -3.68
C GLU A 150 -16.06 -27.26 -5.01
N PHE A 151 -16.92 -28.27 -5.05
CA PHE A 151 -17.64 -28.62 -6.27
C PHE A 151 -18.56 -27.48 -6.74
N ILE A 152 -19.35 -26.91 -5.81
CA ILE A 152 -20.23 -25.77 -6.13
C ILE A 152 -19.42 -24.55 -6.53
N ASN A 153 -18.32 -24.24 -5.81
CA ASN A 153 -17.41 -23.17 -6.18
C ASN A 153 -16.82 -23.38 -7.59
N SER A 154 -16.46 -24.63 -7.93
CA SER A 154 -15.90 -24.95 -9.24
C SER A 154 -16.93 -24.81 -10.37
N LEU A 155 -18.19 -25.18 -10.14
CA LEU A 155 -19.29 -24.92 -11.08
C LEU A 155 -19.44 -23.42 -11.34
N ILE A 156 -19.54 -22.64 -10.26
CA ILE A 156 -19.72 -21.16 -10.34
C ILE A 156 -18.52 -20.50 -11.01
N MET A 157 -17.29 -20.87 -10.64
CA MET A 157 -16.10 -20.27 -11.22
C MET A 157 -15.89 -20.66 -12.68
N SER A 158 -16.20 -21.93 -13.05
CA SER A 158 -16.07 -22.40 -14.43
C SER A 158 -16.98 -21.64 -15.41
N THR A 159 -18.16 -21.24 -14.94
CA THR A 159 -19.18 -20.56 -15.75
C THR A 159 -19.22 -19.05 -15.51
N ALA A 160 -18.32 -18.54 -14.66
CA ALA A 160 -18.16 -17.09 -14.49
C ALA A 160 -17.76 -16.44 -15.82
N VAL A 161 -18.25 -15.23 -16.07
CA VAL A 161 -18.09 -14.53 -17.34
C VAL A 161 -17.01 -13.47 -17.22
N PRO A 162 -15.81 -13.69 -17.79
CA PRO A 162 -14.83 -12.62 -17.93
C PRO A 162 -15.40 -11.44 -18.70
N PHE A 163 -15.25 -10.22 -18.17
CA PHE A 163 -15.85 -9.03 -18.76
C PHE A 163 -14.82 -7.94 -19.04
N ARG A 164 -15.24 -6.91 -19.77
CA ARG A 164 -14.42 -5.81 -20.26
C ARG A 164 -14.92 -4.50 -19.69
N ALA A 165 -14.01 -3.52 -19.51
CA ALA A 165 -14.43 -2.17 -19.21
C ALA A 165 -15.31 -1.61 -20.35
N TYR A 166 -16.27 -0.77 -20.01
CA TYR A 166 -17.17 -0.15 -20.98
C TYR A 166 -16.38 0.53 -22.11
N GLY A 167 -16.77 0.22 -23.35
CA GLY A 167 -16.12 0.76 -24.54
C GLY A 167 -14.69 0.23 -24.81
N LYS A 168 -14.22 -0.79 -24.09
CA LYS A 168 -12.90 -1.43 -24.30
C LYS A 168 -13.05 -2.80 -24.93
N SER A 169 -12.06 -3.19 -25.75
CA SER A 169 -11.98 -4.52 -26.36
C SER A 169 -11.21 -5.54 -25.50
N THR A 170 -10.52 -5.10 -24.46
CA THR A 170 -9.67 -5.92 -23.61
C THR A 170 -10.38 -6.32 -22.33
N TYR A 171 -10.29 -7.59 -21.95
CA TYR A 171 -10.77 -8.08 -20.66
C TYR A 171 -10.04 -7.42 -19.49
N PHE A 172 -10.70 -7.29 -18.35
CA PHE A 172 -10.00 -7.06 -17.11
C PHE A 172 -9.07 -8.22 -16.77
N SER A 173 -7.94 -7.93 -16.13
CA SER A 173 -7.04 -8.97 -15.62
C SER A 173 -7.74 -9.85 -14.59
N PRO A 174 -7.48 -11.17 -14.58
CA PRO A 174 -7.93 -12.07 -13.51
C PRO A 174 -7.55 -11.59 -12.10
N ARG A 175 -6.46 -10.88 -11.96
CA ARG A 175 -6.03 -10.25 -10.68
C ARG A 175 -7.05 -9.25 -10.14
N ARG A 176 -7.95 -8.76 -10.99
CA ARG A 176 -8.99 -7.79 -10.65
C ARG A 176 -10.37 -8.40 -10.54
N ILE A 177 -10.68 -9.37 -11.38
CA ILE A 177 -12.04 -9.93 -11.50
C ILE A 177 -12.14 -11.42 -11.14
N GLY A 178 -11.03 -12.08 -10.85
CA GLY A 178 -11.00 -13.53 -10.66
C GLY A 178 -11.39 -14.28 -11.95
N ALA A 179 -12.23 -15.28 -11.81
CA ALA A 179 -12.79 -16.01 -12.95
C ALA A 179 -13.77 -15.18 -13.79
N GLY A 180 -14.29 -14.06 -13.25
CA GLY A 180 -15.23 -13.19 -13.92
C GLY A 180 -16.48 -12.90 -13.09
N PHE A 181 -17.50 -12.37 -13.75
CA PHE A 181 -18.81 -12.08 -13.14
C PHE A 181 -19.61 -13.36 -12.93
N VAL A 182 -20.23 -13.52 -11.77
CA VAL A 182 -21.02 -14.70 -11.40
C VAL A 182 -22.17 -14.93 -12.38
N SER A 183 -22.34 -16.18 -12.84
CA SER A 183 -23.49 -16.62 -13.65
C SER A 183 -24.16 -17.81 -12.96
N VAL A 184 -25.26 -17.55 -12.26
CA VAL A 184 -26.05 -18.62 -11.61
C VAL A 184 -26.72 -19.48 -12.68
N ASP A 185 -27.28 -18.89 -13.73
CA ASP A 185 -27.88 -19.61 -14.85
C ASP A 185 -26.86 -20.53 -15.54
N GLY A 186 -25.66 -20.01 -15.84
CA GLY A 186 -24.58 -20.81 -16.39
C GLY A 186 -24.17 -21.97 -15.49
N ALA A 187 -24.05 -21.73 -14.17
CA ALA A 187 -23.69 -22.77 -13.21
C ALA A 187 -24.77 -23.89 -13.06
N MET A 188 -26.03 -23.55 -13.30
CA MET A 188 -27.14 -24.52 -13.28
C MET A 188 -27.27 -25.30 -14.60
N LYS A 189 -26.96 -24.68 -15.72
CA LYS A 189 -27.06 -25.29 -17.07
C LYS A 189 -25.85 -26.09 -17.48
N THR A 190 -24.67 -25.83 -16.93
CA THR A 190 -23.46 -26.49 -17.39
C THR A 190 -23.43 -27.99 -17.14
N PRO A 191 -23.15 -28.81 -18.15
CA PRO A 191 -22.92 -30.25 -18.00
C PRO A 191 -21.45 -30.56 -17.61
N VAL A 192 -20.56 -29.57 -17.66
CA VAL A 192 -19.10 -29.69 -17.45
C VAL A 192 -18.62 -28.64 -16.48
N TYR A 193 -17.72 -28.99 -15.58
CA TYR A 193 -16.99 -28.05 -14.73
C TYR A 193 -15.48 -28.26 -14.84
N LEU A 194 -14.73 -27.23 -14.47
CA LEU A 194 -13.27 -27.25 -14.52
C LEU A 194 -12.69 -27.33 -13.10
N THR A 195 -11.49 -27.87 -12.99
CA THR A 195 -10.67 -27.86 -11.78
C THR A 195 -9.21 -27.70 -12.13
N GLN A 196 -8.36 -27.46 -11.15
CA GLN A 196 -6.92 -27.66 -11.33
C GLN A 196 -6.62 -29.12 -11.73
N ASN A 197 -5.39 -29.39 -12.10
CA ASN A 197 -4.98 -30.74 -12.56
C ASN A 197 -5.13 -31.83 -11.48
N ASP A 198 -5.20 -31.47 -10.21
CA ASP A 198 -5.50 -32.40 -9.11
C ASP A 198 -6.93 -32.97 -9.17
N GLY A 199 -7.83 -32.35 -9.94
CA GLY A 199 -9.22 -32.76 -10.11
C GLY A 199 -10.14 -32.40 -8.94
N VAL A 200 -9.66 -31.57 -8.00
CA VAL A 200 -10.39 -31.19 -6.78
C VAL A 200 -10.39 -29.67 -6.56
N SER A 201 -9.25 -29.03 -6.75
CA SER A 201 -9.08 -27.61 -6.45
C SER A 201 -9.77 -26.72 -7.49
N ARG A 202 -10.18 -25.53 -7.09
CA ARG A 202 -10.88 -24.53 -7.91
C ARG A 202 -10.19 -24.26 -9.24
N PRO A 203 -10.97 -23.94 -10.29
CA PRO A 203 -10.42 -23.65 -11.62
C PRO A 203 -9.72 -22.28 -11.65
N LYS A 204 -8.48 -22.25 -11.24
CA LYS A 204 -7.55 -21.12 -11.36
C LYS A 204 -6.12 -21.63 -11.47
N ILE A 205 -5.33 -21.04 -12.34
CA ILE A 205 -3.96 -21.46 -12.60
C ILE A 205 -3.00 -20.39 -12.06
N GLU A 206 -2.17 -20.79 -11.12
CA GLU A 206 -1.21 -19.94 -10.40
C GLU A 206 0.21 -20.44 -10.73
N LEU A 207 0.87 -19.80 -11.70
CA LEU A 207 2.16 -20.26 -12.24
C LEU A 207 3.36 -19.75 -11.43
N GLY A 208 3.13 -18.75 -10.56
CA GLY A 208 4.22 -18.13 -9.81
C GLY A 208 5.11 -17.26 -10.68
N GLU A 209 6.42 -17.38 -10.46
CA GLU A 209 7.44 -16.65 -11.21
C GLU A 209 7.77 -17.38 -12.53
N ASP A 210 7.90 -16.60 -13.60
CA ASP A 210 8.38 -17.01 -14.91
C ASP A 210 9.51 -16.08 -15.34
N THR A 211 10.53 -16.62 -15.98
CA THR A 211 11.67 -15.83 -16.47
C THR A 211 11.95 -15.99 -17.96
N ASP A 212 11.36 -16.98 -18.62
CA ASP A 212 11.61 -17.31 -20.00
C ASP A 212 10.42 -17.05 -20.94
N GLY A 213 9.27 -16.65 -20.41
CA GLY A 213 8.07 -16.37 -21.19
C GLY A 213 7.34 -17.62 -21.66
N VAL A 214 7.66 -18.79 -21.09
CA VAL A 214 7.02 -20.07 -21.41
C VAL A 214 6.09 -20.50 -20.29
N LEU A 215 4.79 -20.34 -20.48
CA LEU A 215 3.76 -20.70 -19.53
C LEU A 215 3.22 -22.10 -19.87
N GLU A 216 3.59 -23.10 -19.10
CA GLU A 216 3.12 -24.48 -19.31
C GLU A 216 2.30 -24.95 -18.10
N PHE A 217 1.06 -25.35 -18.36
CA PHE A 217 0.14 -25.78 -17.31
C PHE A 217 -0.90 -26.77 -17.83
N SER A 218 -1.65 -27.37 -16.91
CA SER A 218 -2.78 -28.21 -17.24
C SER A 218 -3.89 -28.08 -16.23
N PHE A 219 -5.11 -28.38 -16.67
CA PHE A 219 -6.32 -28.41 -15.87
C PHE A 219 -7.22 -29.58 -16.28
N LYS A 220 -8.25 -29.87 -15.49
CA LYS A 220 -9.22 -30.93 -15.81
C LYS A 220 -10.59 -30.35 -16.12
N ALA A 221 -11.21 -30.90 -17.16
CA ALA A 221 -12.61 -30.75 -17.46
C ALA A 221 -13.34 -32.04 -17.08
N HIS A 222 -14.44 -31.90 -16.35
CA HIS A 222 -15.23 -33.02 -15.84
C HIS A 222 -16.65 -32.96 -16.40
N ASN A 223 -17.00 -33.91 -17.25
CA ASN A 223 -18.38 -34.10 -17.72
C ASN A 223 -19.14 -34.94 -16.69
N PHE A 224 -20.14 -34.37 -16.04
CA PHE A 224 -20.98 -35.07 -15.09
C PHE A 224 -22.41 -35.38 -15.62
N SER A 225 -22.62 -35.08 -16.91
CA SER A 225 -23.86 -35.38 -17.62
C SER A 225 -23.88 -36.81 -18.19
N GLY A 226 -25.05 -37.22 -18.61
CA GLY A 226 -25.27 -38.50 -19.30
C GLY A 226 -24.86 -38.51 -20.78
N GLU A 227 -24.45 -37.39 -21.35
CA GLU A 227 -24.19 -37.20 -22.77
C GLU A 227 -22.75 -36.78 -23.04
N SER A 228 -22.27 -36.97 -24.26
CA SER A 228 -20.98 -36.43 -24.71
C SER A 228 -21.06 -34.94 -24.89
N GLN A 229 -19.99 -34.22 -24.48
CA GLN A 229 -19.91 -32.78 -24.56
C GLN A 229 -18.68 -32.37 -25.38
N THR A 230 -18.87 -31.43 -26.28
CA THR A 230 -17.78 -30.90 -27.14
C THR A 230 -17.62 -29.39 -26.97
N TYR A 231 -16.38 -28.93 -26.91
CA TYR A 231 -16.02 -27.53 -26.75
C TYR A 231 -14.89 -27.14 -27.68
N THR A 232 -14.92 -25.90 -28.15
CA THR A 232 -13.79 -25.28 -28.88
C THR A 232 -12.98 -24.40 -27.93
N LEU A 233 -11.67 -24.59 -27.91
CA LEU A 233 -10.75 -23.82 -27.09
C LEU A 233 -10.40 -22.49 -27.76
N ARG A 234 -10.38 -21.44 -26.98
CA ARG A 234 -9.78 -20.13 -27.33
C ARG A 234 -9.14 -19.50 -26.10
N GLU A 235 -8.35 -18.45 -26.32
CA GLU A 235 -7.61 -17.79 -25.24
C GLU A 235 -7.73 -16.27 -25.29
N ALA A 236 -7.43 -15.65 -24.14
CA ALA A 236 -7.10 -14.24 -24.03
C ALA A 236 -5.84 -14.10 -23.17
N VAL A 237 -4.72 -13.76 -23.81
CA VAL A 237 -3.45 -13.53 -23.13
C VAL A 237 -3.30 -12.03 -22.90
N LEU A 238 -3.14 -11.64 -21.64
CA LEU A 238 -3.13 -10.25 -21.16
C LEU A 238 -1.80 -9.93 -20.48
N THR A 239 -1.51 -8.65 -20.38
CA THR A 239 -0.37 -8.12 -19.62
C THR A 239 -0.70 -6.74 -19.08
N ASP A 240 0.20 -6.18 -18.27
CA ASP A 240 0.09 -4.81 -17.76
C ASP A 240 0.20 -3.78 -18.88
N SER A 241 -0.53 -2.68 -18.75
CA SER A 241 -0.54 -1.58 -19.71
C SER A 241 0.21 -0.37 -19.16
N PHE A 242 0.84 0.39 -20.04
CA PHE A 242 1.61 1.58 -19.68
C PHE A 242 1.44 2.71 -20.69
N ILE A 243 1.79 3.92 -20.26
CA ILE A 243 1.96 5.10 -21.09
C ILE A 243 3.29 5.78 -20.74
N LYS A 244 3.75 6.69 -21.59
CA LYS A 244 4.78 7.67 -21.22
C LYS A 244 4.12 8.96 -20.75
N ASP A 245 4.61 9.51 -19.65
CA ASP A 245 4.21 10.85 -19.19
C ASP A 245 4.92 11.94 -20.01
N SER A 246 4.65 13.21 -19.67
CA SER A 246 5.28 14.37 -20.33
C SER A 246 6.80 14.44 -20.14
N ASN A 247 7.34 13.77 -19.13
CA ASN A 247 8.77 13.73 -18.83
C ASN A 247 9.45 12.49 -19.42
N GLY A 248 8.70 11.65 -20.17
CA GLY A 248 9.20 10.41 -20.77
C GLY A 248 9.29 9.23 -19.82
N LYS A 249 8.80 9.36 -18.55
CA LYS A 249 8.74 8.28 -17.57
C LYS A 249 7.61 7.31 -17.91
N TYR A 250 7.86 6.02 -17.77
CA TYR A 250 6.85 4.99 -17.95
C TYR A 250 5.94 4.89 -16.73
N ILE A 251 4.64 4.93 -16.98
CA ILE A 251 3.59 4.91 -15.97
C ILE A 251 2.67 3.73 -16.24
N ASN A 252 2.43 2.88 -15.22
CA ASN A 252 1.43 1.83 -15.31
C ASN A 252 0.03 2.45 -15.26
N THR A 253 -0.81 2.08 -16.22
CA THR A 253 -2.18 2.62 -16.31
C THR A 253 -3.18 1.87 -15.47
N LEU A 254 -2.76 0.83 -14.73
CA LEU A 254 -3.63 -0.04 -13.93
C LEU A 254 -4.76 -0.68 -14.77
N THR A 255 -4.48 -0.91 -16.04
CA THR A 255 -5.39 -1.58 -16.97
C THR A 255 -4.67 -2.73 -17.66
N SER A 256 -5.43 -3.68 -18.15
CA SER A 256 -4.90 -4.78 -18.94
C SER A 256 -4.69 -4.35 -20.40
N LYS A 257 -3.68 -4.94 -21.03
CA LYS A 257 -3.48 -4.91 -22.47
C LYS A 257 -3.46 -6.33 -23.00
N ARG A 258 -4.18 -6.60 -24.10
CA ARG A 258 -4.10 -7.89 -24.77
C ARG A 258 -2.75 -7.99 -25.50
N ILE A 259 -2.04 -9.09 -25.32
CA ILE A 259 -0.87 -9.43 -26.12
C ILE A 259 -1.38 -9.81 -27.51
N ASN A 260 -0.78 -9.25 -28.56
CA ASN A 260 -1.20 -9.53 -29.92
C ASN A 260 -0.87 -10.97 -30.30
N ALA A 261 -1.69 -11.58 -31.16
CA ALA A 261 -1.50 -12.97 -31.59
C ALA A 261 -0.16 -13.24 -32.33
N LYS A 262 0.49 -12.20 -32.83
CA LYS A 262 1.83 -12.31 -33.47
C LYS A 262 2.96 -12.40 -32.41
N ASP A 263 2.71 -11.98 -31.19
CA ASP A 263 3.69 -11.84 -30.11
C ASP A 263 3.68 -13.04 -29.15
N TYR A 264 2.84 -14.05 -29.41
CA TYR A 264 2.85 -15.32 -28.67
C TYR A 264 2.38 -16.47 -29.56
N THR A 265 2.69 -17.70 -29.14
CA THR A 265 2.10 -18.93 -29.69
C THR A 265 1.39 -19.69 -28.60
N ILE A 266 0.34 -20.42 -28.94
CA ILE A 266 -0.35 -21.33 -28.04
C ILE A 266 -0.38 -22.74 -28.64
N GLU A 267 -0.13 -23.72 -27.80
CA GLU A 267 -0.18 -25.14 -28.13
C GLU A 267 -0.99 -25.88 -27.07
N TYR A 268 -1.94 -26.69 -27.52
CA TYR A 268 -2.68 -27.60 -26.65
C TYR A 268 -1.96 -28.95 -26.65
N THR A 269 -1.14 -29.16 -25.63
CA THR A 269 -0.20 -30.29 -25.55
C THR A 269 -0.86 -31.61 -25.18
N LYS A 270 -2.09 -31.57 -24.65
CA LYS A 270 -2.84 -32.75 -24.22
C LYS A 270 -4.35 -32.48 -24.19
N GLY A 271 -5.15 -33.52 -24.45
CA GLY A 271 -6.61 -33.52 -24.21
C GLY A 271 -7.45 -32.80 -25.25
N ALA A 272 -6.82 -32.05 -26.17
CA ALA A 272 -7.47 -31.40 -27.30
C ALA A 272 -6.87 -31.85 -28.64
N GLN A 273 -7.67 -31.84 -29.67
CA GLN A 273 -7.24 -32.07 -31.03
C GLN A 273 -7.71 -30.92 -31.93
N ASN A 274 -6.79 -30.20 -32.52
CA ASN A 274 -7.08 -28.99 -33.35
C ASN A 274 -7.92 -27.96 -32.57
N GLY A 275 -7.65 -27.77 -31.26
CA GLY A 275 -8.41 -26.85 -30.43
C GLY A 275 -9.79 -27.36 -30.00
N ILE A 276 -10.16 -28.60 -30.29
CA ILE A 276 -11.44 -29.20 -29.93
C ILE A 276 -11.24 -30.20 -28.78
N VAL A 277 -12.09 -30.12 -27.78
CA VAL A 277 -12.14 -31.05 -26.63
C VAL A 277 -13.49 -31.72 -26.62
N THR A 278 -13.51 -33.05 -26.73
CA THR A 278 -14.71 -33.86 -26.54
C THR A 278 -14.57 -34.70 -25.29
N LEU A 279 -15.59 -34.68 -24.42
CA LEU A 279 -15.68 -35.45 -23.20
C LEU A 279 -16.87 -36.42 -23.30
N SER A 280 -16.62 -37.70 -23.19
CA SER A 280 -17.69 -38.69 -23.08
C SER A 280 -18.48 -38.51 -21.79
N SER A 281 -19.66 -39.11 -21.69
CA SER A 281 -20.47 -39.13 -20.46
C SER A 281 -19.63 -39.62 -19.27
N GLY A 282 -19.61 -38.84 -18.19
CA GLY A 282 -18.87 -39.11 -16.96
C GLY A 282 -17.34 -39.01 -17.06
N GLU A 283 -16.79 -38.61 -18.21
CA GLU A 283 -15.34 -38.50 -18.43
C GLU A 283 -14.74 -37.29 -17.70
N SER A 284 -13.54 -37.48 -17.16
CA SER A 284 -12.67 -36.42 -16.69
C SER A 284 -11.42 -36.38 -17.57
N LYS A 285 -11.19 -35.28 -18.27
CA LYS A 285 -10.09 -35.13 -19.24
C LYS A 285 -9.14 -34.05 -18.81
N THR A 286 -7.84 -34.34 -18.84
CA THR A 286 -6.78 -33.32 -18.64
C THR A 286 -6.50 -32.59 -19.93
N ILE A 287 -6.53 -31.27 -19.88
CA ILE A 287 -6.18 -30.37 -20.99
C ILE A 287 -4.84 -29.72 -20.65
N GLY A 288 -3.84 -29.90 -21.49
CA GLY A 288 -2.51 -29.29 -21.36
C GLY A 288 -2.41 -28.07 -22.27
N VAL A 289 -1.83 -27.00 -21.77
CA VAL A 289 -1.66 -25.73 -22.47
C VAL A 289 -0.21 -25.27 -22.34
N LYS A 290 0.38 -24.82 -23.45
CA LYS A 290 1.67 -24.16 -23.48
C LYS A 290 1.53 -22.84 -24.25
N ILE A 291 1.81 -21.73 -23.60
CA ILE A 291 1.84 -20.40 -24.17
C ILE A 291 3.31 -19.97 -24.20
N THR A 292 3.82 -19.57 -25.34
CA THR A 292 5.19 -19.03 -25.47
C THR A 292 5.09 -17.61 -25.98
N VAL A 293 5.45 -16.65 -25.14
CA VAL A 293 5.52 -15.23 -25.49
C VAL A 293 6.85 -14.96 -26.17
N SER A 294 6.85 -14.16 -27.24
CA SER A 294 8.05 -13.92 -28.05
C SER A 294 9.13 -13.14 -27.28
N ASP A 295 10.40 -13.47 -27.53
CA ASP A 295 11.55 -12.81 -26.90
C ASP A 295 11.57 -11.30 -27.19
N GLU A 296 11.12 -10.87 -28.38
CA GLU A 296 11.04 -9.47 -28.75
C GLU A 296 10.04 -8.72 -27.86
N PHE A 297 8.87 -9.30 -27.62
CA PHE A 297 7.87 -8.75 -26.72
C PHE A 297 8.40 -8.70 -25.29
N MET A 298 8.96 -9.81 -24.80
CA MET A 298 9.48 -9.92 -23.43
C MET A 298 10.58 -8.88 -23.18
N THR A 299 11.51 -8.71 -24.12
CA THR A 299 12.60 -7.74 -24.02
C THR A 299 12.05 -6.32 -23.95
N SER A 300 11.12 -5.97 -24.84
CA SER A 300 10.51 -4.63 -24.87
C SER A 300 9.76 -4.29 -23.58
N TYR A 301 9.11 -5.28 -22.96
CA TYR A 301 8.40 -5.09 -21.71
C TYR A 301 9.32 -4.97 -20.49
N ARG A 302 10.43 -5.72 -20.46
CA ARG A 302 11.47 -5.61 -19.42
C ARG A 302 12.18 -4.26 -19.43
N GLU A 303 12.26 -3.58 -20.56
CA GLU A 303 12.77 -2.19 -20.63
C GLU A 303 11.85 -1.19 -19.92
N VAL A 304 10.54 -1.44 -19.95
CA VAL A 304 9.51 -0.61 -19.29
C VAL A 304 9.38 -0.99 -17.81
N PHE A 305 9.22 -2.27 -17.56
CA PHE A 305 8.92 -2.87 -16.28
C PHE A 305 10.15 -3.59 -15.73
N LYS A 306 11.09 -2.82 -15.20
CA LYS A 306 12.41 -3.33 -14.78
C LYS A 306 12.37 -4.35 -13.66
N ASN A 307 11.34 -4.27 -12.80
CA ASN A 307 11.13 -5.20 -11.68
C ASN A 307 10.23 -6.39 -12.03
N GLY A 308 9.78 -6.49 -13.26
CA GLY A 308 8.90 -7.54 -13.76
C GLY A 308 7.50 -7.05 -14.15
N PHE A 309 6.68 -7.93 -14.69
CA PHE A 309 5.30 -7.66 -15.11
C PHE A 309 4.49 -8.95 -15.13
N PHE A 310 3.17 -8.82 -15.15
CA PHE A 310 2.30 -10.00 -15.22
C PHE A 310 1.99 -10.39 -16.65
N VAL A 311 1.96 -11.70 -16.89
CA VAL A 311 1.30 -12.33 -18.02
C VAL A 311 0.16 -13.16 -17.45
N ASP A 312 -1.06 -12.76 -17.75
CA ASP A 312 -2.27 -13.38 -17.20
C ASP A 312 -3.36 -13.53 -18.28
N GLY A 313 -4.50 -14.06 -17.93
CA GLY A 313 -5.60 -14.18 -18.87
C GLY A 313 -6.53 -15.34 -18.60
N PHE A 314 -7.15 -15.82 -19.68
CA PHE A 314 -8.19 -16.85 -19.61
C PHE A 314 -8.01 -17.87 -20.74
N ILE A 315 -8.26 -19.14 -20.45
CA ILE A 315 -8.56 -20.16 -21.44
C ILE A 315 -10.07 -20.39 -21.40
N PHE A 316 -10.70 -20.32 -22.54
CA PHE A 316 -12.15 -20.53 -22.72
C PHE A 316 -12.42 -21.88 -23.37
N LEU A 317 -13.52 -22.47 -23.00
CA LEU A 317 -14.13 -23.62 -23.65
C LEU A 317 -15.52 -23.18 -24.14
N ASP A 318 -15.63 -22.85 -25.40
CA ASP A 318 -16.90 -22.43 -26.01
C ASP A 318 -17.71 -23.64 -26.41
N GLY A 319 -18.96 -23.72 -25.94
CA GLY A 319 -19.90 -24.80 -26.24
C GLY A 319 -20.36 -24.76 -27.72
N GLU A 320 -20.88 -25.87 -28.21
CA GLU A 320 -21.39 -25.99 -29.60
C GLU A 320 -22.76 -25.36 -29.79
N SER A 321 -23.50 -25.07 -28.72
CA SER A 321 -24.83 -24.46 -28.76
C SER A 321 -24.95 -23.30 -27.77
N GLU A 322 -25.90 -22.38 -28.00
CA GLU A 322 -26.20 -21.25 -27.11
C GLU A 322 -26.71 -21.71 -25.72
N GLU A 323 -27.23 -22.92 -25.61
CA GLU A 323 -27.69 -23.51 -24.35
C GLU A 323 -26.54 -24.09 -23.50
N GLN A 324 -25.36 -24.30 -24.12
CA GLN A 324 -24.19 -24.83 -23.45
C GLN A 324 -23.28 -23.64 -23.02
N PRO A 325 -23.18 -23.35 -21.73
CA PRO A 325 -22.41 -22.19 -21.27
C PRO A 325 -20.94 -22.29 -21.68
N THR A 326 -20.35 -21.18 -22.09
CA THR A 326 -18.89 -21.05 -22.21
C THR A 326 -18.28 -21.23 -20.83
N LEU A 327 -17.27 -22.08 -20.74
CA LEU A 327 -16.48 -22.25 -19.54
C LEU A 327 -15.19 -21.46 -19.64
N SER A 328 -14.64 -21.04 -18.52
CA SER A 328 -13.34 -20.38 -18.51
C SER A 328 -12.50 -20.74 -17.28
N ILE A 329 -11.18 -20.71 -17.47
CA ILE A 329 -10.22 -20.85 -16.39
C ILE A 329 -9.21 -19.71 -16.45
N PRO A 330 -9.10 -18.88 -15.38
CA PRO A 330 -8.10 -17.84 -15.31
C PRO A 330 -6.71 -18.41 -15.04
N PHE A 331 -5.68 -17.74 -15.58
CA PHE A 331 -4.29 -18.03 -15.26
C PHE A 331 -3.53 -16.73 -14.93
N VAL A 332 -2.49 -16.85 -14.11
CA VAL A 332 -1.60 -15.74 -13.76
C VAL A 332 -0.17 -16.23 -13.60
N SER A 333 0.76 -15.45 -14.17
CA SER A 333 2.20 -15.61 -14.02
C SER A 333 2.85 -14.25 -13.83
N PHE A 334 3.91 -14.17 -13.04
CA PHE A 334 4.74 -12.98 -12.91
C PHE A 334 6.06 -13.20 -13.65
N ASN A 335 6.30 -12.41 -14.69
CA ASN A 335 7.56 -12.46 -15.42
C ASN A 335 8.60 -11.57 -14.75
N GLY A 336 9.52 -12.19 -14.04
CA GLY A 336 10.57 -11.54 -13.27
C GLY A 336 10.87 -12.27 -11.97
N ASP A 337 11.79 -11.69 -11.18
CA ASP A 337 12.05 -12.12 -9.80
C ASP A 337 11.13 -11.34 -8.86
N TRP A 338 10.19 -12.03 -8.22
CA TRP A 338 9.21 -11.43 -7.29
C TRP A 338 9.84 -10.84 -6.02
N SER A 339 11.13 -11.06 -5.80
CA SER A 339 11.89 -10.39 -4.73
C SER A 339 12.37 -8.97 -5.10
N ASN A 340 12.40 -8.62 -6.40
CA ASN A 340 12.92 -7.34 -6.87
C ASN A 340 12.01 -6.13 -6.59
N PRO A 341 10.66 -6.21 -6.70
CA PRO A 341 9.83 -5.06 -6.40
C PRO A 341 10.07 -4.54 -4.98
N MET A 342 10.11 -3.21 -4.85
CA MET A 342 10.39 -2.54 -3.58
C MET A 342 9.47 -3.01 -2.46
N LEU A 343 10.04 -3.20 -1.26
CA LEU A 343 9.28 -3.56 -0.07
C LEU A 343 8.91 -2.34 0.77
N PHE A 344 9.89 -1.46 0.97
CA PHE A 344 9.69 -0.17 1.65
C PHE A 344 9.46 0.94 0.64
N ASP A 345 8.64 1.91 1.00
CA ASP A 345 8.49 3.16 0.27
C ASP A 345 9.73 4.05 0.44
N ASN A 346 9.91 5.00 -0.48
CA ASN A 346 10.96 6.01 -0.36
C ASN A 346 10.73 6.88 0.88
N THR A 347 11.82 7.28 1.50
CA THR A 347 11.84 8.08 2.72
C THR A 347 12.16 9.54 2.42
N LEU A 348 12.06 10.40 3.44
CA LEU A 348 12.45 11.81 3.38
C LEU A 348 13.92 12.03 2.96
N TYR A 349 14.75 11.00 3.05
CA TYR A 349 16.19 11.06 2.77
C TYR A 349 16.56 10.53 1.39
N ASP A 350 15.59 9.99 0.65
CA ASP A 350 15.78 9.50 -0.70
C ASP A 350 15.60 10.63 -1.73
N SER A 351 16.25 10.51 -2.88
CA SER A 351 16.16 11.51 -3.96
C SER A 351 14.81 11.48 -4.68
N GLU A 352 14.14 10.33 -4.67
CA GLU A 352 12.81 10.18 -5.26
C GLU A 352 11.74 10.35 -4.18
N PRO A 353 10.61 10.96 -4.52
CA PRO A 353 9.52 11.15 -3.57
C PRO A 353 8.88 9.83 -3.18
N SER A 354 8.22 9.82 -2.01
CA SER A 354 7.40 8.69 -1.57
C SER A 354 6.29 8.40 -2.56
N TYR A 355 6.12 7.13 -2.91
CA TYR A 355 5.03 6.66 -3.76
C TYR A 355 3.67 6.75 -3.08
N LEU A 356 3.64 6.63 -1.76
CA LEU A 356 2.43 6.75 -0.95
C LEU A 356 2.11 8.20 -0.60
N GLY A 357 2.95 9.16 -1.03
CA GLY A 357 2.76 10.60 -0.80
C GLY A 357 2.87 10.96 0.68
N LYS A 358 3.73 10.27 1.44
CA LYS A 358 3.95 10.47 2.87
C LYS A 358 5.41 10.70 3.18
N GLU A 359 5.63 11.31 4.31
CA GLU A 359 6.96 11.62 4.82
C GLU A 359 7.40 10.52 5.80
N TRP A 360 8.16 9.54 5.29
CA TRP A 360 8.72 8.44 6.08
C TRP A 360 10.14 8.76 6.54
N GLY A 361 10.50 8.49 7.77
CA GLY A 361 11.85 8.73 8.25
C GLY A 361 11.97 8.71 9.77
N LEU A 362 13.11 9.19 10.27
CA LEU A 362 13.33 9.41 11.69
C LEU A 362 12.55 10.62 12.18
N MET A 363 11.96 10.48 13.34
CA MET A 363 11.19 11.52 14.01
C MET A 363 11.58 11.63 15.48
N VAL A 364 11.55 12.83 16.03
CA VAL A 364 11.48 13.05 17.46
C VAL A 364 10.03 13.32 17.86
N THR A 365 9.59 12.73 18.94
CA THR A 365 8.18 12.77 19.38
C THR A 365 8.03 12.60 20.88
N ASP A 366 6.92 13.06 21.43
CA ASP A 366 6.43 12.72 22.77
C ASP A 366 5.21 11.77 22.74
N GLY A 367 4.89 11.24 21.56
CA GLY A 367 3.71 10.42 21.29
C GLY A 367 2.48 11.20 20.83
N LYS A 368 2.54 12.54 20.86
CA LYS A 368 1.46 13.42 20.39
C LYS A 368 1.86 14.24 19.18
N SER A 369 3.03 14.87 19.27
CA SER A 369 3.61 15.68 18.18
C SER A 369 4.86 15.01 17.64
N TYR A 370 5.07 15.13 16.31
CA TYR A 370 6.16 14.47 15.59
C TYR A 370 6.92 15.50 14.76
N TYR A 371 8.25 15.47 14.84
CA TYR A 371 9.13 16.37 14.08
C TYR A 371 10.20 15.54 13.37
N PRO A 372 10.33 15.67 12.03
CA PRO A 372 11.28 14.87 11.26
C PRO A 372 12.73 15.30 11.55
N LEU A 373 13.60 14.34 11.85
CA LEU A 373 15.02 14.62 12.03
C LEU A 373 15.67 14.95 10.68
N GLY A 374 16.64 15.86 10.69
CA GLY A 374 17.31 16.35 9.49
C GLY A 374 16.55 17.44 8.74
N ALA A 375 15.33 17.80 9.17
CA ALA A 375 14.57 18.92 8.64
C ALA A 375 15.06 20.25 9.22
N ASN A 376 15.00 21.34 8.44
CA ASN A 376 15.28 22.67 8.90
C ASN A 376 13.99 23.49 9.00
N MET A 377 13.56 23.79 10.22
CA MET A 377 12.33 24.53 10.48
C MET A 377 12.32 25.99 10.00
N PHE A 378 13.48 26.56 9.67
CA PHE A 378 13.60 27.92 9.14
C PHE A 378 13.57 27.97 7.61
N GLU A 379 13.55 26.83 6.93
CA GLU A 379 13.35 26.76 5.47
C GLU A 379 11.87 26.95 5.12
N LYS A 380 11.62 27.61 3.98
CA LYS A 380 10.26 27.87 3.47
C LYS A 380 9.96 26.95 2.29
N GLY A 381 8.79 26.33 2.31
CA GLY A 381 8.30 25.50 1.21
C GLY A 381 8.14 24.03 1.57
N THR A 382 7.76 23.21 0.60
CA THR A 382 7.46 21.79 0.76
C THR A 382 8.69 20.90 0.98
N GLU A 383 9.88 21.41 0.74
CA GLU A 383 11.12 20.62 0.81
C GLU A 383 11.90 20.78 2.11
N TYR A 384 11.47 21.59 3.06
CA TYR A 384 12.06 21.81 4.41
C TYR A 384 13.59 21.58 4.55
N GLY A 385 14.32 21.53 3.43
CA GLY A 385 15.76 21.29 3.42
C GLY A 385 16.21 20.02 4.12
N ILE A 386 15.42 18.94 4.08
CA ILE A 386 15.71 17.69 4.76
C ILE A 386 16.96 17.03 4.16
N ASP A 387 17.90 16.67 5.06
CA ASP A 387 19.13 15.98 4.69
C ASP A 387 19.55 15.06 5.83
N SER A 388 19.79 13.79 5.51
CA SER A 388 20.17 12.75 6.47
C SER A 388 21.45 13.05 7.25
N LYS A 389 22.36 13.85 6.68
CA LYS A 389 23.61 14.27 7.37
C LYS A 389 23.35 15.10 8.62
N TYR A 390 22.20 15.76 8.69
CA TYR A 390 21.79 16.57 9.84
C TYR A 390 20.92 15.82 10.84
N CYS A 391 20.62 14.54 10.63
CA CYS A 391 19.84 13.77 11.57
C CYS A 391 20.52 13.71 12.94
N ALA A 392 19.96 14.41 13.90
CA ALA A 392 20.40 14.42 15.29
C ALA A 392 19.18 14.34 16.23
N TYR A 393 19.37 13.72 17.37
CA TYR A 393 18.35 13.53 18.40
C TYR A 393 18.85 14.07 19.74
N SER A 394 17.99 14.77 20.46
CA SER A 394 18.19 15.17 21.85
C SER A 394 17.06 14.67 22.75
N GLU A 395 17.42 14.21 23.96
CA GLU A 395 16.45 13.98 25.03
C GLU A 395 15.82 15.28 25.55
N ASN A 396 16.38 16.42 25.19
CA ASN A 396 15.94 17.76 25.50
C ASN A 396 15.27 18.46 24.29
N ALA A 397 14.98 17.73 23.21
CA ALA A 397 14.41 18.31 22.00
C ALA A 397 13.08 19.01 22.28
N LEU A 398 12.96 20.26 21.80
CA LEU A 398 11.75 21.08 21.93
C LEU A 398 11.12 21.02 23.34
N GLN A 399 11.94 21.19 24.37
CA GLN A 399 11.48 21.16 25.78
C GLN A 399 10.29 22.07 26.08
N SER A 400 10.13 23.09 25.26
CA SER A 400 9.01 24.01 25.27
C SER A 400 7.67 23.40 24.82
N LYS A 401 7.71 22.31 24.03
CA LYS A 401 6.53 21.68 23.42
C LYS A 401 6.42 20.20 23.74
N LEU A 402 7.54 19.47 23.74
CA LEU A 402 7.54 18.03 23.91
C LEU A 402 7.76 17.63 25.38
N ASN A 403 7.01 16.65 25.82
CA ASN A 403 7.18 16.07 27.17
C ASN A 403 7.90 14.72 27.05
N LYS A 404 9.15 14.67 27.53
CA LYS A 404 10.01 13.48 27.47
C LYS A 404 10.15 12.93 26.04
N PRO A 405 10.75 13.70 25.12
CA PRO A 405 10.87 13.30 23.74
C PRO A 405 11.72 12.04 23.57
N TYR A 406 11.41 11.27 22.55
CA TYR A 406 12.15 10.08 22.15
C TYR A 406 12.24 9.99 20.62
N VAL A 407 13.24 9.25 20.11
CA VAL A 407 13.39 9.01 18.68
C VAL A 407 12.55 7.82 18.26
N THR A 408 11.86 7.96 17.14
CA THR A 408 11.11 6.91 16.48
C THR A 408 11.38 6.90 14.98
N VAL A 409 10.93 5.85 14.30
CA VAL A 409 10.99 5.76 12.85
C VAL A 409 9.61 5.44 12.28
N SER A 410 9.26 6.12 11.20
CA SER A 410 8.08 5.83 10.40
C SER A 410 8.52 5.28 9.06
N VAL A 411 7.89 4.20 8.58
CA VAL A 411 8.15 3.57 7.29
C VAL A 411 6.86 3.19 6.59
N GLY A 412 6.84 3.33 5.27
CA GLY A 412 5.78 2.83 4.41
C GLY A 412 6.14 1.47 3.83
N LEU A 413 5.19 0.54 3.78
CA LEU A 413 5.34 -0.74 3.11
C LEU A 413 4.54 -0.75 1.81
N ILE A 414 5.22 -0.93 0.69
CA ILE A 414 4.58 -1.11 -0.62
C ILE A 414 4.08 -2.55 -0.79
N ARG A 415 4.72 -3.49 -0.11
CA ARG A 415 4.38 -4.92 -0.11
C ARG A 415 4.20 -5.42 1.32
N ASN A 416 3.43 -6.50 1.48
CA ASN A 416 3.29 -7.14 2.78
C ASN A 416 4.60 -7.79 3.22
N GLY A 417 4.97 -7.57 4.48
CA GLY A 417 6.12 -8.20 5.13
C GLY A 417 5.69 -9.28 6.12
N LYS A 418 6.60 -10.16 6.52
CA LYS A 418 6.31 -11.17 7.56
C LYS A 418 6.24 -10.51 8.92
N ARG A 419 7.36 -10.06 9.43
CA ARG A 419 7.50 -9.44 10.74
C ARG A 419 8.43 -8.25 10.61
N MET A 420 8.05 -7.13 11.18
CA MET A 420 8.92 -5.95 11.27
C MET A 420 9.84 -6.09 12.48
N ASP A 421 11.13 -5.95 12.26
CA ASP A 421 12.12 -5.86 13.33
C ASP A 421 12.76 -4.48 13.33
N TYR A 422 12.78 -3.86 14.49
CA TYR A 422 13.34 -2.55 14.75
C TYR A 422 14.57 -2.71 15.64
N ASN A 423 15.72 -2.35 15.12
CA ASN A 423 16.98 -2.56 15.80
C ASN A 423 17.80 -1.28 15.87
N LEU A 424 18.34 -0.98 17.05
CA LEU A 424 19.23 0.14 17.26
C LEU A 424 20.66 -0.36 17.50
N PHE A 425 21.59 0.16 16.73
CA PHE A 425 23.02 -0.16 16.82
C PHE A 425 23.83 1.12 17.05
N THR A 426 24.98 0.99 17.70
CA THR A 426 26.03 2.02 17.57
C THR A 426 26.55 2.02 16.15
N GLN A 427 27.21 3.09 15.72
CA GLN A 427 27.86 3.15 14.42
C GLN A 427 28.90 2.03 14.22
N SER A 428 29.56 1.59 15.29
CA SER A 428 30.48 0.45 15.28
C SER A 428 29.80 -0.92 15.18
N GLY A 429 28.46 -0.97 15.08
CA GLY A 429 27.70 -2.19 14.94
C GLY A 429 27.36 -2.91 16.24
N VAL A 430 27.68 -2.34 17.40
CA VAL A 430 27.28 -2.91 18.69
C VAL A 430 25.78 -2.70 18.87
N PHE A 431 25.09 -3.81 19.08
CA PHE A 431 23.65 -3.85 19.29
C PHE A 431 23.24 -3.17 20.61
N ARG A 432 22.20 -2.37 20.59
CA ARG A 432 21.71 -1.65 21.76
C ARG A 432 20.27 -2.01 22.14
N TYR A 433 19.43 -2.22 21.14
CA TYR A 433 18.03 -2.53 21.40
C TYR A 433 17.41 -3.29 20.24
N CYS A 434 16.48 -4.18 20.56
CA CYS A 434 15.66 -4.90 19.58
C CYS A 434 14.19 -4.76 19.94
N GLY A 435 13.39 -4.35 18.99
CA GLY A 435 11.94 -4.45 19.03
C GLY A 435 11.47 -5.23 17.83
N SER A 436 10.28 -5.79 17.95
CA SER A 436 9.59 -6.40 16.82
C SER A 436 8.14 -5.96 16.84
N SER A 437 7.50 -5.91 15.69
CA SER A 437 6.05 -5.76 15.65
C SER A 437 5.42 -6.92 16.41
N LEU A 438 4.35 -6.64 17.14
CA LEU A 438 3.58 -7.64 17.88
C LEU A 438 2.91 -8.66 16.96
N PHE A 439 2.85 -8.36 15.66
CA PHE A 439 2.21 -9.18 14.64
C PHE A 439 3.25 -9.94 13.81
N GLU A 440 2.98 -11.20 13.52
CA GLU A 440 3.81 -12.02 12.63
C GLU A 440 3.72 -11.59 11.15
N TYR A 441 2.84 -10.66 10.84
CA TYR A 441 2.55 -10.19 9.50
C TYR A 441 2.49 -8.66 9.47
N ALA A 442 3.44 -8.04 8.78
CA ALA A 442 3.44 -6.61 8.53
C ALA A 442 2.62 -6.31 7.27
N ARG A 443 1.55 -5.55 7.42
CA ARG A 443 0.65 -5.21 6.32
C ARG A 443 1.28 -4.16 5.42
N LYS A 444 1.07 -4.31 4.12
CA LYS A 444 1.25 -3.25 3.15
C LYS A 444 0.51 -2.00 3.62
N THR A 445 1.12 -0.85 3.46
CA THR A 445 0.51 0.44 3.79
C THR A 445 -0.56 0.78 2.75
N ASN A 446 -1.77 0.29 2.96
CA ASN A 446 -2.89 0.45 2.04
C ASN A 446 -3.58 1.81 2.19
N ASN A 447 -3.56 2.35 3.40
CA ASN A 447 -4.09 3.68 3.69
C ASN A 447 -2.89 4.55 4.09
N PRO A 448 -2.69 5.71 3.45
CA PRO A 448 -1.65 6.63 3.86
C PRO A 448 -1.79 7.10 5.32
N ASN A 449 -2.94 6.80 5.93
CA ASN A 449 -3.14 6.99 7.35
C ASN A 449 -2.70 5.80 8.24
N ASN A 450 -2.31 4.67 7.67
CA ASN A 450 -1.82 3.49 8.38
C ASN A 450 -0.34 3.29 8.07
N SER A 451 0.53 4.10 8.65
CA SER A 451 1.96 3.88 8.63
C SER A 451 2.35 2.84 9.66
N GLU A 452 3.27 1.94 9.30
CA GLU A 452 4.00 1.17 10.30
C GLU A 452 4.93 2.14 11.04
N ILE A 453 4.58 2.48 12.28
CA ILE A 453 5.44 3.30 13.14
C ILE A 453 6.31 2.37 13.97
N GLY A 454 7.61 2.60 13.88
CA GLY A 454 8.60 1.85 14.63
C GLY A 454 8.36 1.91 16.14
N LEU A 455 8.78 0.86 16.83
CA LEU A 455 8.69 0.80 18.26
C LEU A 455 9.43 1.98 18.90
N LEU A 456 8.72 2.61 19.80
CA LEU A 456 9.07 3.80 20.50
C LEU A 456 10.22 3.52 21.47
N TRP A 457 11.29 4.27 21.32
CA TRP A 457 12.36 4.26 22.29
C TRP A 457 12.24 5.48 23.21
N GLY A 458 11.65 5.30 24.37
CA GLY A 458 11.45 6.41 25.33
C GLY A 458 12.66 6.72 26.19
N GLY A 459 12.92 7.97 26.42
CA GLY A 459 13.88 8.74 27.19
C GLY A 459 14.62 8.23 28.43
N LYS A 460 14.74 6.93 28.65
CA LYS A 460 15.69 6.32 29.59
C LYS A 460 16.70 5.44 28.86
N SER A 461 16.97 5.76 27.66
CA SER A 461 17.52 4.90 26.62
C SER A 461 18.99 4.52 26.80
N GLY A 462 19.74 5.18 27.67
CA GLY A 462 21.19 5.00 27.73
C GLY A 462 21.90 5.37 26.40
N LEU A 463 21.27 6.22 25.60
CA LEU A 463 21.93 6.85 24.45
C LEU A 463 22.93 7.88 24.99
N VAL A 464 24.12 7.90 24.42
CA VAL A 464 25.24 8.69 24.92
C VAL A 464 25.42 9.92 24.05
N ASN A 465 25.45 11.10 24.66
CA ASN A 465 25.73 12.36 23.98
C ASN A 465 27.01 12.28 23.14
N GLY A 466 26.99 12.79 21.93
CA GLY A 466 28.09 12.76 20.97
C GLY A 466 28.25 11.44 20.22
N GLN A 467 27.51 10.38 20.56
CA GLN A 467 27.61 9.08 19.87
C GLN A 467 26.64 9.00 18.68
N SER A 468 27.15 8.33 17.62
CA SER A 468 26.36 7.99 16.45
C SER A 468 25.71 6.62 16.58
N TYR A 469 24.47 6.56 16.15
CA TYR A 469 23.64 5.36 16.13
C TYR A 469 23.03 5.13 14.75
N VAL A 470 22.62 3.91 14.49
CA VAL A 470 21.87 3.54 13.30
C VAL A 470 20.60 2.80 13.70
N TYR A 471 19.48 3.37 13.37
CA TYR A 471 18.20 2.69 13.50
C TYR A 471 17.96 1.86 12.23
N LYS A 472 17.77 0.55 12.38
CA LYS A 472 17.52 -0.37 11.28
C LYS A 472 16.13 -0.96 11.37
N VAL A 473 15.37 -0.82 10.30
CA VAL A 473 14.07 -1.45 10.15
C VAL A 473 14.19 -2.55 9.10
N SER A 474 13.76 -3.74 9.46
CA SER A 474 13.92 -4.92 8.61
C SER A 474 12.67 -5.76 8.57
N THR A 475 12.33 -6.27 7.39
CA THR A 475 11.34 -7.33 7.24
C THR A 475 11.69 -8.22 6.06
N THR A 476 11.02 -9.36 5.96
CA THR A 476 11.09 -10.24 4.78
C THR A 476 9.76 -10.12 4.07
N PRO A 477 9.70 -9.92 2.75
CA PRO A 477 8.44 -9.97 2.02
C PRO A 477 7.60 -11.18 2.44
N ALA A 478 6.29 -11.01 2.57
CA ALA A 478 5.40 -12.00 3.21
C ALA A 478 5.38 -13.35 2.52
N ASN A 479 5.91 -13.39 1.34
CA ASN A 479 5.97 -14.58 0.52
C ASN A 479 7.36 -15.17 0.44
N TYR A 480 7.36 -16.45 0.09
CA TYR A 480 8.28 -17.03 -0.84
C TYR A 480 9.76 -17.04 -0.40
N LYS A 481 10.67 -17.30 -1.27
CA LYS A 481 12.14 -17.44 -1.13
C LYS A 481 12.87 -16.14 -0.76
N SER A 482 12.15 -15.10 -0.37
CA SER A 482 12.64 -13.74 -0.29
C SER A 482 13.70 -13.53 0.78
N LYS A 483 14.68 -12.76 0.44
CA LYS A 483 15.71 -12.26 1.35
C LYS A 483 15.12 -11.16 2.25
N ARG A 484 15.67 -11.06 3.45
CA ARG A 484 15.37 -9.97 4.39
C ARG A 484 15.84 -8.65 3.80
N VAL A 485 14.94 -7.67 3.77
CA VAL A 485 15.22 -6.30 3.34
C VAL A 485 15.40 -5.44 4.59
N THR A 486 16.38 -4.55 4.57
CA THR A 486 16.70 -3.64 5.67
C THR A 486 16.90 -2.24 5.14
N ILE A 487 16.24 -1.26 5.75
CA ILE A 487 16.54 0.16 5.60
C ILE A 487 17.20 0.67 6.86
N SER A 488 18.06 1.68 6.72
CA SER A 488 18.94 2.15 7.78
C SER A 488 18.87 3.66 7.89
N PHE A 489 18.72 4.15 9.11
CA PHE A 489 18.60 5.55 9.44
C PHE A 489 19.69 5.94 10.44
N PRO A 490 20.80 6.53 9.98
CA PRO A 490 21.85 7.03 10.86
C PRO A 490 21.41 8.32 11.56
N PHE A 491 21.79 8.47 12.81
CA PHE A 491 21.62 9.72 13.56
C PHE A 491 22.66 9.84 14.65
N VAL A 492 22.78 11.03 15.22
CA VAL A 492 23.67 11.30 16.34
C VAL A 492 22.87 11.80 17.52
N VAL A 493 23.33 11.49 18.72
CA VAL A 493 22.78 12.08 19.95
C VAL A 493 23.50 13.38 20.23
N ASP A 494 22.77 14.46 20.36
CA ASP A 494 23.28 15.78 20.65
C ASP A 494 22.38 16.48 21.66
N ASN A 495 22.81 16.47 22.91
CA ASN A 495 22.08 17.08 24.03
C ASN A 495 22.62 18.48 24.37
N GLU A 496 23.55 19.02 23.57
CA GLU A 496 24.14 20.33 23.78
C GLU A 496 23.32 21.41 23.07
N LYS A 497 23.04 22.50 23.77
CA LYS A 497 22.27 23.61 23.20
C LYS A 497 23.19 24.59 22.47
N PRO A 498 22.74 25.15 21.35
CA PRO A 498 23.47 26.24 20.71
C PRO A 498 23.57 27.46 21.66
N THR A 499 24.64 28.20 21.54
CA THR A 499 24.90 29.38 22.38
C THR A 499 25.09 30.62 21.50
N VAL A 500 24.39 31.71 21.80
CA VAL A 500 24.58 32.98 21.14
C VAL A 500 25.81 33.65 21.75
N GLU A 501 26.89 33.75 20.97
CA GLU A 501 28.14 34.37 21.44
C GLU A 501 28.14 35.90 21.36
N SER A 502 27.59 36.44 20.25
CA SER A 502 27.51 37.90 20.07
C SER A 502 26.43 38.28 19.07
N VAL A 503 25.89 39.48 19.28
CA VAL A 503 25.07 40.18 18.32
C VAL A 503 25.67 41.61 18.19
N ASP A 504 26.10 41.96 17.00
CA ASP A 504 26.75 43.24 16.71
C ASP A 504 25.99 43.97 15.60
N TYR A 505 25.53 45.16 15.89
CA TYR A 505 24.89 46.05 14.93
C TYR A 505 25.66 47.33 14.79
N ARG A 506 26.18 47.60 13.60
CA ARG A 506 26.99 48.79 13.34
C ARG A 506 26.69 49.38 11.97
N ILE A 507 27.11 50.62 11.79
CA ILE A 507 27.05 51.30 10.49
C ILE A 507 28.45 51.32 9.89
N GLU A 508 28.64 50.62 8.78
CA GLU A 508 29.87 50.56 8.01
C GLU A 508 29.63 51.19 6.64
N ASN A 509 30.47 52.21 6.28
CA ASN A 509 30.36 52.91 4.99
C ASN A 509 28.95 53.45 4.65
N GLY A 510 28.17 53.81 5.67
CA GLY A 510 26.79 54.28 5.50
C GLY A 510 25.73 53.19 5.40
N GLU A 511 26.13 51.95 5.38
CA GLU A 511 25.22 50.78 5.43
C GLU A 511 25.13 50.23 6.85
N ALA A 512 23.95 49.78 7.22
CA ALA A 512 23.73 49.12 8.50
C ALA A 512 24.02 47.64 8.34
N VAL A 513 24.91 47.10 9.17
CA VAL A 513 25.33 45.68 9.17
C VAL A 513 24.96 45.04 10.49
N LEU A 514 24.29 43.92 10.43
CA LEU A 514 24.00 43.04 11.57
C LEU A 514 24.85 41.78 11.46
N THR A 515 25.60 41.47 12.52
CA THR A 515 26.37 40.22 12.62
C THR A 515 25.91 39.44 13.86
N VAL A 516 25.55 38.21 13.67
CA VAL A 516 25.16 37.27 14.72
C VAL A 516 26.12 36.08 14.72
N LYS A 517 26.71 35.78 15.88
CA LYS A 517 27.59 34.61 16.07
C LYS A 517 26.92 33.62 17.01
N ILE A 518 26.82 32.40 16.54
CA ILE A 518 26.23 31.29 17.27
C ILE A 518 27.21 30.12 17.32
N LYS A 519 27.50 29.67 18.50
CA LYS A 519 28.37 28.50 18.75
C LYS A 519 27.55 27.28 18.99
N ASP A 520 28.01 26.20 18.42
CA ASP A 520 27.43 24.88 18.62
C ASP A 520 28.49 23.77 18.44
N ASN A 521 28.27 22.62 19.02
CA ASN A 521 29.13 21.44 18.86
C ASN A 521 28.92 20.72 17.52
N ARG A 522 27.76 20.98 16.82
CA ARG A 522 27.42 20.32 15.57
C ARG A 522 26.79 21.29 14.56
N TYR A 523 25.49 21.26 14.38
CA TYR A 523 24.81 21.98 13.31
C TYR A 523 23.60 22.74 13.83
N VAL A 524 23.58 24.04 13.64
CA VAL A 524 22.43 24.90 13.93
C VAL A 524 21.54 25.01 12.70
N MET A 525 20.23 24.87 12.88
CA MET A 525 19.25 25.08 11.81
C MET A 525 19.19 26.56 11.38
N GLY A 526 19.23 27.44 12.37
CA GLY A 526 19.08 28.86 12.19
C GLY A 526 18.57 29.57 13.43
N PHE A 527 18.05 30.78 13.23
CA PHE A 527 17.45 31.54 14.30
C PHE A 527 16.32 32.45 13.81
N GLU A 528 15.46 32.84 14.74
CA GLU A 528 14.47 33.90 14.55
C GLU A 528 14.73 35.04 15.54
N MET A 529 14.59 36.27 15.05
CA MET A 529 14.77 37.51 15.84
C MET A 529 13.41 38.11 16.21
N PHE A 530 13.36 38.69 17.40
CA PHE A 530 12.15 39.36 17.91
C PHE A 530 12.49 40.67 18.59
N ASP A 531 11.53 41.60 18.59
CA ASP A 531 11.59 42.79 19.40
C ASP A 531 11.28 42.48 20.88
N LYS A 532 11.44 43.48 21.75
CA LYS A 532 11.10 43.37 23.17
C LYS A 532 9.64 42.96 23.48
N ASN A 533 8.73 43.14 22.50
CA ASN A 533 7.32 42.82 22.62
C ASN A 533 7.01 41.46 21.97
N ASN A 534 8.02 40.63 21.70
CA ASN A 534 7.91 39.32 21.05
C ASN A 534 7.29 39.39 19.63
N ARG A 535 7.50 40.47 18.88
CA ARG A 535 7.13 40.54 17.47
C ARG A 535 8.29 40.06 16.62
N SER A 536 8.04 39.13 15.72
CA SER A 536 9.07 38.63 14.79
C SER A 536 9.61 39.73 13.89
N LEU A 537 10.91 39.83 13.86
CA LEU A 537 11.70 40.71 12.96
C LEU A 537 12.18 39.94 11.73
N GLY A 538 12.13 38.63 11.77
CA GLY A 538 12.50 37.72 10.69
C GLY A 538 13.28 36.51 11.17
N SER A 539 13.39 35.51 10.30
CA SER A 539 14.14 34.27 10.53
C SER A 539 15.25 34.08 9.49
N VAL A 540 16.29 33.37 9.91
CA VAL A 540 17.47 33.05 9.08
C VAL A 540 17.70 31.53 9.17
N SER A 541 17.81 30.88 8.01
CA SER A 541 18.24 29.49 7.89
C SER A 541 19.77 29.45 7.69
N PHE A 542 20.42 28.50 8.35
CA PHE A 542 21.86 28.26 8.21
C PHE A 542 22.21 27.16 7.20
N LYS A 543 21.26 26.67 6.43
CA LYS A 543 21.47 25.60 5.44
C LYS A 543 22.71 25.81 4.54
N ASN A 544 22.99 27.05 4.17
CA ASN A 544 24.09 27.43 3.28
C ASN A 544 25.21 28.21 4.00
N ILE A 545 25.23 28.16 5.32
CA ILE A 545 26.27 28.86 6.12
C ILE A 545 27.18 27.79 6.73
N GLU A 546 28.47 27.89 6.43
CA GLU A 546 29.45 26.97 6.98
C GLU A 546 29.87 27.38 8.39
N MET A 547 29.95 26.38 9.26
CA MET A 547 30.50 26.55 10.60
C MET A 547 32.03 26.58 10.56
N GLN A 548 32.62 27.57 11.20
CA GLN A 548 34.07 27.69 11.34
C GLN A 548 34.45 27.59 12.81
N ASN A 549 35.28 26.61 13.15
CA ASN A 549 35.73 26.35 14.54
C ASN A 549 34.57 26.24 15.57
N GLY A 550 33.46 25.65 15.19
CA GLY A 550 32.29 25.50 16.07
C GLY A 550 31.39 26.73 16.12
N VAL A 551 31.66 27.78 15.30
CA VAL A 551 30.89 29.03 15.30
C VAL A 551 30.30 29.33 13.93
N TYR A 552 29.00 29.59 13.90
CA TYR A 552 28.31 30.14 12.75
C TYR A 552 28.35 31.68 12.82
N THR A 553 28.75 32.31 11.74
CA THR A 553 28.73 33.77 11.62
C THR A 553 27.78 34.19 10.51
N TYR A 554 26.70 34.84 10.88
CA TYR A 554 25.76 35.44 9.94
C TYR A 554 25.93 36.92 9.89
N THR A 555 26.19 37.46 8.69
CA THR A 555 26.33 38.89 8.47
C THR A 555 25.41 39.33 7.34
N VAL A 556 24.63 40.38 7.56
CA VAL A 556 23.68 40.90 6.56
C VAL A 556 23.64 42.42 6.58
N ASN A 557 23.55 43.01 5.37
CA ASN A 557 23.21 44.40 5.21
C ASN A 557 21.73 44.60 5.47
N VAL A 558 21.41 45.41 6.46
CA VAL A 558 20.05 45.65 6.91
C VAL A 558 19.33 46.62 6.00
N SER A 559 18.20 46.25 5.43
CA SER A 559 17.39 47.14 4.59
C SER A 559 16.98 48.42 5.33
N GLU A 560 16.76 49.52 4.59
CA GLU A 560 16.36 50.82 5.17
C GLU A 560 15.12 50.71 6.06
N LYS A 561 14.16 49.85 5.69
CA LYS A 561 12.97 49.57 6.49
C LYS A 561 13.32 48.90 7.82
N SER A 562 14.15 47.86 7.78
CA SER A 562 14.60 47.13 8.97
C SER A 562 15.52 47.96 9.83
N ARG A 563 16.35 48.83 9.22
CA ARG A 563 17.21 49.80 9.91
C ARG A 563 16.42 50.74 10.82
N LYS A 564 15.30 51.31 10.31
CA LYS A 564 14.42 52.15 11.11
C LYS A 564 13.80 51.39 12.29
N GLN A 565 13.51 50.11 12.12
CA GLN A 565 13.01 49.28 13.20
C GLN A 565 14.10 48.97 14.22
N LEU A 566 15.27 48.51 13.79
CA LEU A 566 16.40 48.16 14.66
C LEU A 566 16.96 49.38 15.42
N SER A 567 17.02 50.56 14.80
CA SER A 567 17.48 51.78 15.45
C SER A 567 16.57 52.27 16.60
N LEU A 568 15.35 51.77 16.68
CA LEU A 568 14.40 52.04 17.77
C LEU A 568 14.48 51.02 18.91
N LEU A 569 15.31 49.97 18.76
CA LEU A 569 15.46 48.90 19.73
C LEU A 569 16.78 49.06 20.48
N SER A 570 16.76 48.94 21.79
CA SER A 570 17.95 48.77 22.62
C SER A 570 18.39 47.31 22.62
N ASP A 571 17.41 46.40 22.63
CA ASP A 571 17.60 44.99 22.81
C ASP A 571 16.74 44.19 21.83
N ILE A 572 17.26 43.03 21.42
CA ILE A 572 16.56 42.04 20.63
C ILE A 572 16.56 40.68 21.33
N LYS A 573 15.58 39.87 21.02
CA LYS A 573 15.52 38.47 21.46
C LYS A 573 15.81 37.57 20.29
N LEU A 574 16.54 36.48 20.55
CA LEU A 574 16.91 35.47 19.57
C LEU A 574 16.39 34.12 20.05
N TYR A 575 15.71 33.40 19.16
CA TYR A 575 15.36 32.02 19.31
C TYR A 575 16.18 31.20 18.33
N VAL A 576 17.04 30.34 18.86
CA VAL A 576 18.00 29.54 18.09
C VAL A 576 17.67 28.07 18.29
N VAL A 577 17.71 27.32 17.22
CA VAL A 577 17.45 25.87 17.25
C VAL A 577 18.51 25.14 16.44
N ASP A 578 19.04 24.07 17.00
CA ASP A 578 19.93 23.14 16.30
C ASP A 578 19.17 21.98 15.62
N TYR A 579 19.88 21.14 14.86
CA TYR A 579 19.28 20.01 14.16
C TYR A 579 18.88 18.83 15.08
N ALA A 580 19.25 18.86 16.36
CA ALA A 580 18.74 17.96 17.39
C ALA A 580 17.49 18.52 18.10
N TYR A 581 17.03 19.70 17.65
CA TYR A 581 15.94 20.46 18.24
C TYR A 581 16.23 20.97 19.67
N ASN A 582 17.50 21.12 20.05
CA ASN A 582 17.83 21.87 21.25
C ASN A 582 17.57 23.35 21.04
N GLU A 583 16.91 23.97 22.00
CA GLU A 583 16.43 25.34 21.92
C GLU A 583 17.25 26.26 22.82
N THR A 584 17.63 27.40 22.29
CA THR A 584 18.23 28.49 23.05
C THR A 584 17.45 29.78 22.83
N TYR A 585 17.18 30.44 23.93
CA TYR A 585 16.58 31.75 23.97
C TYR A 585 17.58 32.75 24.57
N ALA A 586 17.84 33.84 23.90
CA ALA A 586 18.80 34.82 24.36
C ALA A 586 18.30 36.23 24.14
N SER A 587 18.55 37.13 25.10
CA SER A 587 18.40 38.56 24.96
C SER A 587 19.78 39.19 24.68
N ALA A 588 19.87 40.01 23.68
CA ALA A 588 21.10 40.65 23.24
C ALA A 588 20.92 42.16 23.11
N SER A 589 21.85 42.91 23.66
CA SER A 589 21.99 44.33 23.37
C SER A 589 22.60 44.50 21.98
N LEU A 590 22.09 45.43 21.20
CA LEU A 590 22.68 45.80 19.89
C LEU A 590 24.02 46.53 20.00
N SER A 591 24.52 46.72 21.23
CA SER A 591 25.81 47.34 21.52
C SER A 591 27.01 46.39 21.50
N GLY A 592 26.81 45.11 21.21
CA GLY A 592 27.86 44.09 21.15
C GLY A 592 28.23 43.44 22.50
N GLU A 593 27.46 43.68 23.55
CA GLU A 593 27.64 42.97 24.82
C GLU A 593 27.31 41.48 24.71
N ILE A 594 27.91 40.65 25.59
CA ILE A 594 27.64 39.22 25.63
C ILE A 594 26.15 38.99 25.94
N PRO A 595 25.41 38.27 25.10
CA PRO A 595 24.00 38.05 25.31
C PRO A 595 23.70 37.23 26.57
N SER A 596 22.65 37.62 27.31
CA SER A 596 22.14 36.80 28.40
C SER A 596 21.34 35.62 27.85
N GLN A 597 21.66 34.43 28.32
CA GLN A 597 20.84 33.23 28.04
C GLN A 597 19.67 33.19 29.02
N GLU A 598 18.46 33.17 28.50
CA GLU A 598 17.25 33.23 29.32
C GLU A 598 16.50 31.88 29.32
N PRO A 599 15.69 31.56 30.35
CA PRO A 599 14.76 30.49 30.30
C PRO A 599 13.76 30.67 29.15
N ILE A 600 13.33 29.58 28.54
CA ILE A 600 12.36 29.61 27.44
C ILE A 600 11.01 30.13 27.98
N ASP A 601 10.51 31.21 27.38
CA ASP A 601 9.18 31.75 27.66
C ASP A 601 8.11 30.94 26.89
N PRO A 602 7.21 30.20 27.56
CA PRO A 602 6.19 29.39 26.88
C PRO A 602 5.27 30.19 25.97
N ASP A 603 4.95 31.44 26.32
CA ASP A 603 4.05 32.29 25.51
C ASP A 603 4.71 32.78 24.21
N PHE A 604 6.03 32.78 24.17
CA PHE A 604 6.79 33.10 22.98
C PHE A 604 6.63 32.06 21.86
N LEU A 605 6.57 30.79 22.23
CA LEU A 605 6.60 29.64 21.30
C LEU A 605 5.27 29.41 20.60
N THR A 606 4.16 29.88 21.13
CA THR A 606 2.85 29.84 20.45
C THR A 606 2.81 30.67 19.16
N ARG A 607 3.81 31.52 18.93
CA ARG A 607 3.92 32.44 17.78
C ARG A 607 5.02 32.05 16.79
N ALA A 608 6.01 31.26 17.20
CA ALA A 608 7.01 30.72 16.28
C ALA A 608 6.34 29.70 15.33
N ARG A 609 6.47 29.92 14.02
CA ARG A 609 5.93 28.99 13.01
C ARG A 609 6.82 27.77 12.96
N MET A 610 6.44 26.73 13.71
CA MET A 610 7.10 25.44 13.67
C MET A 610 6.30 24.49 12.77
N TYR A 611 7.02 23.72 11.97
CA TYR A 611 6.42 22.61 11.23
C TYR A 611 6.16 21.45 12.18
N GLU A 612 4.91 21.11 12.35
CA GLU A 612 4.46 19.95 13.10
C GLU A 612 3.92 18.91 12.10
N PHE A 613 4.53 17.74 12.09
CA PHE A 613 4.03 16.60 11.33
C PHE A 613 2.81 16.03 12.06
N THR A 614 1.68 16.00 11.40
CA THR A 614 0.50 15.32 11.94
C THR A 614 0.53 13.88 11.47
N PRO A 615 0.90 12.90 12.31
CA PRO A 615 0.76 11.50 11.93
C PRO A 615 -0.72 11.23 11.74
N SER A 616 -0.99 10.38 10.80
CA SER A 616 -2.34 9.88 10.61
C SER A 616 -2.86 9.24 11.90
N SER A 617 -4.14 9.39 12.14
CA SER A 617 -4.88 9.06 13.38
C SER A 617 -4.73 7.62 13.93
N SER A 618 -4.00 6.74 13.26
CA SER A 618 -3.78 5.35 13.66
C SER A 618 -2.84 5.15 14.86
N VAL A 619 -2.05 6.16 15.24
CA VAL A 619 -1.12 6.04 16.39
C VAL A 619 -1.85 6.13 17.72
N VAL A 620 -2.91 6.93 17.81
CA VAL A 620 -3.72 7.08 19.02
C VAL A 620 -4.53 5.81 19.29
N GLU A 621 -4.95 5.10 18.23
CA GLU A 621 -5.70 3.85 18.38
C GLU A 621 -4.87 2.65 18.86
N MET A 622 -3.53 2.63 18.70
CA MET A 622 -2.73 1.47 19.11
C MET A 622 -2.54 1.38 20.65
N SER A 623 -2.51 2.49 21.38
CA SER A 623 -2.46 2.46 22.83
C SER A 623 -3.82 2.16 23.47
N GLU A 624 -4.92 2.52 22.80
CA GLU A 624 -6.28 2.19 23.24
C GLU A 624 -6.74 0.80 22.76
N LYS A 625 -6.28 0.33 21.58
CA LYS A 625 -6.60 -1.02 21.08
C LYS A 625 -5.89 -2.15 21.84
N ALA A 626 -4.80 -1.91 22.53
CA ALA A 626 -4.25 -2.92 23.44
C ALA A 626 -5.24 -3.28 24.59
N SER A 627 -6.14 -2.38 24.94
CA SER A 627 -7.24 -2.66 25.90
C SER A 627 -8.47 -3.28 25.21
N THR A 628 -8.71 -3.01 23.92
CA THR A 628 -9.86 -3.53 23.17
C THR A 628 -9.60 -4.90 22.50
N GLU A 629 -8.35 -5.28 22.25
CA GLU A 629 -8.01 -6.63 21.79
C GLU A 629 -8.31 -7.70 22.85
N ASN A 630 -8.15 -7.38 24.13
CA ASN A 630 -8.59 -8.27 25.20
C ASN A 630 -10.12 -8.44 25.23
N GLU A 631 -10.87 -7.41 24.88
CA GLU A 631 -12.33 -7.48 24.81
C GLU A 631 -12.81 -8.22 23.53
N MET A 632 -12.12 -8.06 22.40
CA MET A 632 -12.43 -8.79 21.17
C MET A 632 -12.07 -10.28 21.28
N THR A 633 -10.93 -10.62 21.86
CA THR A 633 -10.55 -12.02 22.12
C THR A 633 -11.58 -12.67 23.05
N THR A 634 -12.00 -11.98 24.11
CA THR A 634 -13.06 -12.43 25.02
C THR A 634 -14.43 -12.49 24.34
N PHE A 635 -14.74 -11.62 23.40
CA PHE A 635 -15.97 -11.68 22.60
C PHE A 635 -15.98 -12.91 21.68
N PHE A 636 -14.88 -13.19 20.96
CA PHE A 636 -14.78 -14.35 20.10
C PHE A 636 -14.75 -15.66 20.89
N GLU A 637 -14.12 -15.73 22.04
CA GLU A 637 -14.18 -16.89 22.93
C GLU A 637 -15.59 -17.14 23.42
N LYS A 638 -16.32 -16.10 23.85
CA LYS A 638 -17.74 -16.21 24.26
C LYS A 638 -18.66 -16.55 23.08
N LEU A 639 -18.36 -16.09 21.88
CA LEU A 639 -19.10 -16.45 20.67
C LEU A 639 -18.83 -17.92 20.28
N PHE A 640 -17.59 -18.39 20.37
CA PHE A 640 -17.22 -19.78 20.14
C PHE A 640 -17.86 -20.74 21.15
N GLU A 641 -17.89 -20.39 22.43
CA GLU A 641 -18.58 -21.15 23.47
C GLU A 641 -20.11 -21.20 23.22
N LYS A 642 -20.71 -20.09 22.81
CA LYS A 642 -22.14 -20.08 22.42
C LYS A 642 -22.45 -20.93 21.19
N ILE A 643 -21.57 -20.94 20.19
CA ILE A 643 -21.71 -21.77 18.99
C ILE A 643 -21.53 -23.24 19.37
N LYS A 644 -20.57 -23.57 20.23
CA LYS A 644 -20.31 -24.93 20.69
C LYS A 644 -21.47 -25.52 21.52
N ASN A 645 -22.19 -24.67 22.25
CA ASN A 645 -23.36 -25.08 23.06
C ASN A 645 -24.69 -25.05 22.28
N ALA A 646 -24.69 -24.55 21.03
CA ALA A 646 -25.87 -24.53 20.16
C ALA A 646 -25.88 -25.69 19.13
N PHE A 647 -24.83 -26.49 19.10
CA PHE A 647 -24.69 -27.73 18.35
C PHE A 647 -24.30 -28.88 19.30
#